data_1924b8f405f77647618858217856b383
#
_entry.id   1924b8f405f77647618858217856b383
#
_cell.length_a   1.000
_cell.length_b   1.000
_cell.length_c   1.000
_cell.angle_alpha   90.00
_cell.angle_beta   90.00
_cell.angle_gamma   90.00
#
_symmetry.space_group_name_H-M   'P 1'
#
loop_
_entity.id
_entity.type
_entity.pdbx_description
1 polymer ?
#
loop_
_entity_poly.entity_id
_entity_poly.type
_entity_poly.pdbx_seq_one_letter_code
_entity_poly.pdbx_strand_id
1 'polypeptide(L)'
;MTLMSLSATAQTFLESIEVPREALRLTDGWRFTREDSSDFVRPDYDDRSWQSVTVPHDWAIYGPFSPENDRQNVAITQDGQTEALEHAGRTGGLPFVGVGWYRYHFDLHQDPSTLGDITLYIDGAMSHSEVYVNGHRVGGWPYGYNSYYLDITPYLDATKTKQVIAIRLENPTDFSRWYPGAGLYRNVYLMVSPSKTRIDDWGTFVTTPFVCDEYAQVKVRTELKGIPADREALTLRTTILYKGETIDSREISGAEIFDNALEQNLRIPHPHLWDIKQPNLYTAKSELLYNGRVIDAYRTTFGVRTIELRPDEGFFLNGKPVTFKGVCLHHDLGPLGAAVNKVAIRRQIKQMQDMGVNAIRTSHNMPAPELIQLADEMGMLIMAESFDEWRIPKVKNGYSTLFDDWAERDLVSLIRHYRNAPSIVMWCIGNEVYEQGAEGGNKVAHFLQEIAHREDPTRPVTQGMDNPKPATANNFAAIMDVAGFNYRPWHYPEAYAKLPQRLILGTETASTLSSRGIYKFPVERKSMAIYPDHQASSYDVEHCAWSELPEDNFIRHDDFHYNIGEFIWTGIDYIGEPTPYYTNWPSHTSLFGAVDLAGIPKDRFYLYRSHWNADSPTLHILPHWDWPDRVGEVTPIFVYTSYPTAELFINGKSQGRRTKDTSITVDNSSDKDLSRLPRYRLIWMDTKYEPGEVRVVAYDKDGVAQEEKRLCTSGTPYTLQLTLEEPTETLPAQDREHLVYVRVSVVDKQGNLCATSTPDVTFEVTGAGRYVASANGDAACIVPFQSKTMPAFSGQLTTIVAPSGTPGTITLTASAPGLRSATLAIPTK
;
A
#
# COMPACT_ATOMS: atom_id res chain seq x y z
N MET A 1 -24.90 -23.10 -21.57
CA MET A 1 -25.47 -23.64 -20.33
C MET A 1 -25.12 -22.65 -19.24
N THR A 2 -26.07 -21.91 -18.76
CA THR A 2 -25.86 -20.73 -17.88
C THR A 2 -25.79 -21.22 -16.44
N LEU A 3 -24.58 -21.42 -15.92
CA LEU A 3 -24.31 -21.45 -14.48
C LEU A 3 -24.31 -20.00 -14.00
N MET A 4 -25.38 -19.55 -13.37
CA MET A 4 -25.60 -18.22 -12.80
C MET A 4 -25.41 -17.01 -13.76
N SER A 5 -26.32 -16.06 -13.70
CA SER A 5 -26.19 -14.76 -14.38
C SER A 5 -25.09 -13.94 -13.69
N LEU A 6 -23.91 -13.89 -14.29
CA LEU A 6 -22.80 -13.05 -13.88
C LEU A 6 -23.14 -11.59 -14.13
N SER A 7 -23.14 -10.76 -13.11
CA SER A 7 -23.06 -9.32 -13.25
C SER A 7 -21.64 -8.91 -13.65
N ALA A 8 -21.51 -8.06 -14.66
CA ALA A 8 -20.32 -7.76 -15.43
C ALA A 8 -19.23 -6.89 -14.72
N THR A 9 -19.03 -6.98 -13.38
CA THR A 9 -18.18 -6.02 -12.64
C THR A 9 -17.10 -6.60 -11.73
N ALA A 10 -16.68 -7.87 -11.93
CA ALA A 10 -15.64 -8.49 -11.10
C ALA A 10 -14.45 -8.96 -11.95
N GLN A 11 -13.54 -8.06 -12.32
CA GLN A 11 -12.61 -8.32 -13.43
C GLN A 11 -11.11 -8.39 -13.06
N THR A 12 -10.70 -8.59 -11.80
CA THR A 12 -9.27 -8.48 -11.50
C THR A 12 -8.52 -9.78 -11.27
N PHE A 13 -9.07 -10.71 -10.52
CA PHE A 13 -8.44 -12.03 -10.36
C PHE A 13 -8.95 -13.04 -11.42
N LEU A 14 -10.15 -12.80 -11.94
CA LEU A 14 -10.79 -13.63 -12.97
C LEU A 14 -10.10 -13.60 -14.33
N GLU A 15 -9.20 -12.66 -14.57
CA GLU A 15 -8.43 -12.57 -15.84
C GLU A 15 -7.50 -13.76 -16.06
N SER A 16 -7.07 -14.46 -14.99
CA SER A 16 -6.25 -15.67 -15.10
C SER A 16 -7.07 -16.94 -15.38
N ILE A 17 -8.39 -16.90 -15.18
CA ILE A 17 -9.28 -18.06 -15.34
C ILE A 17 -10.07 -17.92 -16.64
N GLU A 18 -9.99 -18.94 -17.51
CA GLU A 18 -10.75 -19.02 -18.77
C GLU A 18 -11.63 -20.28 -18.84
N VAL A 19 -12.65 -20.21 -19.71
CA VAL A 19 -13.46 -21.40 -20.00
C VAL A 19 -12.55 -22.52 -20.54
N PRO A 20 -12.67 -23.74 -20.01
CA PRO A 20 -13.80 -24.30 -19.28
C PRO A 20 -13.80 -24.11 -17.76
N ARG A 21 -12.73 -23.54 -17.14
CA ARG A 21 -12.72 -23.19 -15.71
C ARG A 21 -13.57 -21.93 -15.50
N GLU A 22 -14.34 -21.89 -14.43
CA GLU A 22 -15.17 -20.73 -14.05
C GLU A 22 -14.79 -20.26 -12.67
N ALA A 23 -14.85 -18.94 -12.43
CA ALA A 23 -14.68 -18.35 -11.11
C ALA A 23 -15.80 -17.35 -10.82
N LEU A 24 -16.34 -17.42 -9.61
CA LEU A 24 -17.37 -16.53 -9.10
C LEU A 24 -16.84 -15.78 -7.90
N ARG A 25 -16.79 -14.45 -7.98
CA ARG A 25 -16.49 -13.60 -6.83
C ARG A 25 -17.70 -13.54 -5.91
N LEU A 26 -17.49 -13.89 -4.63
CA LEU A 26 -18.52 -13.92 -3.60
C LEU A 26 -18.58 -12.56 -2.88
N THR A 27 -19.24 -11.59 -3.49
CA THR A 27 -19.30 -10.20 -2.95
C THR A 27 -20.51 -10.01 -2.05
N ASP A 28 -21.72 -10.26 -2.56
CA ASP A 28 -22.99 -10.07 -1.86
C ASP A 28 -23.50 -11.40 -1.27
N GLY A 29 -24.39 -11.34 -0.29
CA GLY A 29 -25.05 -12.52 0.26
C GLY A 29 -24.43 -13.11 1.52
N TRP A 30 -23.39 -12.48 2.04
CA TRP A 30 -22.77 -12.87 3.30
C TRP A 30 -23.60 -12.46 4.50
N ARG A 31 -23.61 -13.35 5.52
CA ARG A 31 -24.14 -13.12 6.87
C ARG A 31 -22.96 -13.03 7.85
N PHE A 32 -22.99 -12.06 8.76
CA PHE A 32 -21.91 -11.79 9.69
C PHE A 32 -22.41 -11.61 11.13
N THR A 33 -21.67 -12.12 12.10
CA THR A 33 -21.87 -11.87 13.53
C THR A 33 -20.54 -11.83 14.30
N ARG A 34 -20.52 -11.12 15.42
CA ARG A 34 -19.40 -11.08 16.40
C ARG A 34 -19.59 -12.05 17.57
N GLU A 35 -20.71 -12.79 17.60
CA GLU A 35 -20.92 -13.87 18.54
C GLU A 35 -20.07 -15.10 18.16
N ASP A 36 -19.74 -15.95 19.14
CA ASP A 36 -19.00 -17.20 18.91
C ASP A 36 -19.79 -18.39 19.45
N SER A 37 -20.06 -19.38 18.59
CA SER A 37 -20.72 -20.63 18.94
C SER A 37 -20.34 -21.76 18.00
N SER A 38 -20.14 -22.95 18.54
CA SER A 38 -19.92 -24.17 17.78
C SER A 38 -21.12 -24.56 16.90
N ASP A 39 -22.33 -24.06 17.17
CA ASP A 39 -23.52 -24.31 16.36
C ASP A 39 -23.48 -23.61 14.99
N PHE A 40 -22.66 -22.59 14.83
CA PHE A 40 -22.57 -21.77 13.61
C PHE A 40 -22.01 -22.52 12.40
N VAL A 41 -21.37 -23.69 12.61
CA VAL A 41 -20.92 -24.58 11.53
C VAL A 41 -22.05 -25.38 10.91
N ARG A 42 -23.18 -25.57 11.62
CA ARG A 42 -24.28 -26.43 11.19
C ARG A 42 -24.97 -25.89 9.94
N PRO A 43 -25.24 -26.72 8.93
CA PRO A 43 -25.90 -26.26 7.69
C PRO A 43 -27.34 -25.78 7.94
N ASP A 44 -28.04 -26.32 8.95
CA ASP A 44 -29.42 -26.00 9.30
C ASP A 44 -29.55 -24.84 10.30
N TYR A 45 -28.42 -24.22 10.71
CA TYR A 45 -28.46 -23.06 11.60
C TYR A 45 -29.15 -21.86 10.93
N ASP A 46 -30.08 -21.21 11.66
CA ASP A 46 -30.80 -20.03 11.18
C ASP A 46 -29.99 -18.74 11.41
N ASP A 47 -29.36 -18.25 10.35
CA ASP A 47 -28.54 -17.03 10.34
C ASP A 47 -29.28 -15.79 9.79
N ARG A 48 -30.61 -15.84 9.64
CA ARG A 48 -31.40 -14.71 9.10
C ARG A 48 -31.35 -13.45 9.97
N SER A 49 -31.07 -13.61 11.26
CA SER A 49 -30.90 -12.49 12.21
C SER A 49 -29.51 -11.84 12.11
N TRP A 50 -28.54 -12.47 11.47
CA TRP A 50 -27.21 -11.92 11.34
C TRP A 50 -27.15 -10.71 10.39
N GLN A 51 -26.18 -9.85 10.58
CA GLN A 51 -25.97 -8.70 9.70
C GLN A 51 -25.67 -9.16 8.26
N SER A 52 -26.34 -8.55 7.28
CA SER A 52 -25.96 -8.71 5.88
C SER A 52 -24.77 -7.80 5.57
N VAL A 53 -23.71 -8.36 5.02
CA VAL A 53 -22.49 -7.64 4.64
C VAL A 53 -22.07 -7.98 3.23
N THR A 54 -21.28 -7.07 2.63
CA THR A 54 -20.55 -7.32 1.38
C THR A 54 -19.09 -7.62 1.69
N VAL A 55 -18.45 -8.49 0.94
CA VAL A 55 -17.02 -8.81 1.02
C VAL A 55 -16.32 -8.18 -0.20
N PRO A 56 -15.22 -7.43 0.00
CA PRO A 56 -14.40 -7.23 1.20
C PRO A 56 -15.11 -6.50 2.34
N HIS A 57 -14.83 -6.94 3.59
CA HIS A 57 -15.45 -6.42 4.80
C HIS A 57 -14.44 -6.33 5.94
N ASP A 58 -14.34 -5.14 6.54
CA ASP A 58 -13.59 -4.87 7.76
C ASP A 58 -14.58 -4.42 8.84
N TRP A 59 -14.82 -5.29 9.86
CA TRP A 59 -15.84 -4.96 10.87
C TRP A 59 -15.42 -3.86 11.82
N ALA A 60 -14.11 -3.63 11.98
CA ALA A 60 -13.60 -2.73 13.00
C ALA A 60 -13.65 -1.25 12.58
N ILE A 61 -13.60 -0.96 11.27
CA ILE A 61 -13.51 0.42 10.77
C ILE A 61 -14.71 1.30 11.13
N TYR A 62 -15.82 0.69 11.49
CA TYR A 62 -17.03 1.39 11.91
C TYR A 62 -16.94 1.95 13.33
N GLY A 63 -15.87 1.64 14.08
CA GLY A 63 -15.66 2.13 15.43
C GLY A 63 -16.58 1.53 16.49
N PRO A 64 -16.74 2.17 17.63
CA PRO A 64 -16.17 3.47 18.00
C PRO A 64 -14.68 3.42 18.30
N PHE A 65 -13.98 4.56 18.14
CA PHE A 65 -12.63 4.70 18.68
C PHE A 65 -12.67 4.72 20.21
N SER A 66 -11.78 3.97 20.85
CA SER A 66 -11.67 3.90 22.30
C SER A 66 -10.26 3.50 22.73
N PRO A 67 -9.74 4.07 23.85
CA PRO A 67 -8.48 3.60 24.41
C PRO A 67 -8.56 2.16 24.95
N GLU A 68 -9.78 1.64 25.19
CA GLU A 68 -10.00 0.27 25.68
C GLU A 68 -9.84 -0.79 24.57
N ASN A 69 -9.85 -0.38 23.30
CA ASN A 69 -9.63 -1.27 22.20
C ASN A 69 -8.13 -1.58 22.04
N ASP A 70 -7.73 -2.79 22.38
CA ASP A 70 -6.35 -3.31 22.25
C ASP A 70 -5.28 -2.44 22.96
N ARG A 71 -5.38 -2.31 24.27
CA ARG A 71 -4.31 -1.74 25.09
C ARG A 71 -3.11 -2.68 25.12
N GLN A 72 -1.95 -2.17 24.73
CA GLN A 72 -0.70 -2.92 24.73
C GLN A 72 0.22 -2.44 25.85
N ASN A 73 0.82 -3.39 26.59
CA ASN A 73 1.84 -3.10 27.59
C ASN A 73 3.21 -3.56 27.06
N VAL A 74 3.97 -2.63 26.51
CA VAL A 74 5.22 -2.91 25.79
C VAL A 74 6.23 -1.79 25.95
N ALA A 75 7.54 -2.12 25.93
CA ALA A 75 8.61 -1.15 25.83
C ALA A 75 8.99 -0.94 24.35
N ILE A 76 8.90 0.30 23.87
CA ILE A 76 9.37 0.64 22.51
C ILE A 76 10.84 1.00 22.62
N THR A 77 11.70 0.00 22.37
CA THR A 77 13.15 0.13 22.54
C THR A 77 13.79 1.11 21.54
N GLN A 78 13.18 1.30 20.37
CA GLN A 78 13.58 2.31 19.39
C GLN A 78 13.47 3.73 19.95
N ASP A 79 12.52 3.98 20.86
CA ASP A 79 12.35 5.24 21.60
C ASP A 79 13.24 5.34 22.84
N GLY A 80 14.07 4.33 23.09
CA GLY A 80 14.90 4.26 24.29
C GLY A 80 14.13 3.89 25.56
N GLN A 81 12.90 3.35 25.44
CA GLN A 81 12.14 2.87 26.59
C GLN A 81 12.80 1.61 27.15
N THR A 82 13.03 1.58 28.46
CA THR A 82 13.63 0.46 29.20
C THR A 82 12.60 -0.34 30.00
N GLU A 83 11.40 0.22 30.18
CA GLU A 83 10.29 -0.40 30.90
C GLU A 83 9.03 -0.38 30.03
N ALA A 84 8.21 -1.42 30.16
CA ALA A 84 6.94 -1.51 29.46
C ALA A 84 5.95 -0.46 29.99
N LEU A 85 5.34 0.29 29.07
CA LEU A 85 4.29 1.27 29.33
C LEU A 85 3.00 0.84 28.65
N GLU A 86 1.86 1.28 29.18
CA GLU A 86 0.58 1.07 28.52
C GLU A 86 0.41 2.04 27.35
N HIS A 87 0.16 1.51 26.17
CA HIS A 87 -0.08 2.24 24.93
C HIS A 87 -1.53 2.02 24.49
N ALA A 88 -2.28 3.12 24.31
CA ALA A 88 -3.63 3.10 23.74
C ALA A 88 -3.61 3.84 22.40
N GLY A 89 -4.07 3.25 21.34
CA GLY A 89 -4.04 3.84 19.98
C GLY A 89 -2.89 3.36 19.10
N ARG A 90 -1.98 2.52 19.61
CA ARG A 90 -0.87 1.95 18.83
C ARG A 90 -1.37 1.17 17.60
N THR A 91 -2.53 0.53 17.73
CA THR A 91 -3.24 -0.19 16.67
C THR A 91 -4.48 0.55 16.17
N GLY A 92 -4.58 1.86 16.41
CA GLY A 92 -5.66 2.72 15.89
C GLY A 92 -6.87 2.89 16.82
N GLY A 93 -6.93 2.21 17.95
CA GLY A 93 -8.05 2.35 18.90
C GLY A 93 -9.42 1.87 18.38
N LEU A 94 -9.44 1.00 17.36
CA LEU A 94 -10.64 0.43 16.74
C LEU A 94 -10.91 -1.00 17.27
N PRO A 95 -12.18 -1.50 17.30
CA PRO A 95 -12.55 -2.77 17.92
C PRO A 95 -12.26 -4.00 17.04
N PHE A 96 -10.99 -4.21 16.65
CA PHE A 96 -10.59 -5.32 15.76
C PHE A 96 -10.39 -6.66 16.49
N VAL A 97 -10.11 -6.65 17.80
CA VAL A 97 -9.87 -7.85 18.60
C VAL A 97 -11.15 -8.67 18.79
N GLY A 98 -11.01 -10.00 18.78
CA GLY A 98 -12.06 -10.96 19.05
C GLY A 98 -12.47 -11.78 17.84
N VAL A 99 -13.62 -12.45 17.96
CA VAL A 99 -14.13 -13.41 16.96
C VAL A 99 -15.12 -12.74 16.01
N GLY A 100 -15.11 -13.18 14.75
CA GLY A 100 -16.14 -12.89 13.76
C GLY A 100 -16.47 -14.14 12.93
N TRP A 101 -17.75 -14.35 12.72
CA TRP A 101 -18.24 -15.44 11.87
C TRP A 101 -18.90 -14.90 10.61
N TYR A 102 -18.61 -15.55 9.48
CA TYR A 102 -19.20 -15.31 8.17
C TYR A 102 -19.91 -16.56 7.70
N ARG A 103 -21.12 -16.44 7.12
CA ARG A 103 -21.82 -17.54 6.46
C ARG A 103 -22.26 -17.11 5.07
N TYR A 104 -22.09 -18.01 4.11
CA TYR A 104 -22.50 -17.84 2.72
C TYR A 104 -23.29 -19.05 2.24
N HIS A 105 -24.45 -18.80 1.64
CA HIS A 105 -25.32 -19.83 1.06
C HIS A 105 -25.26 -19.77 -0.45
N PHE A 106 -25.04 -20.90 -1.08
CA PHE A 106 -25.06 -20.98 -2.54
C PHE A 106 -25.82 -22.23 -3.01
N ASP A 107 -26.42 -22.17 -4.22
CA ASP A 107 -27.15 -23.27 -4.84
C ASP A 107 -26.23 -23.99 -5.83
N LEU A 108 -26.07 -25.29 -5.65
CA LEU A 108 -25.37 -26.18 -6.56
C LEU A 108 -26.42 -27.06 -7.30
N HIS A 109 -26.58 -26.83 -8.60
CA HIS A 109 -27.57 -27.53 -9.42
C HIS A 109 -26.99 -28.72 -10.18
N GLN A 110 -25.69 -28.95 -10.11
CA GLN A 110 -25.00 -30.08 -10.71
C GLN A 110 -24.53 -31.04 -9.63
N ASP A 111 -24.48 -32.33 -9.97
CA ASP A 111 -23.88 -33.33 -9.07
C ASP A 111 -22.36 -33.02 -8.92
N PRO A 112 -21.84 -32.75 -7.70
CA PRO A 112 -20.42 -32.48 -7.47
C PRO A 112 -19.51 -33.57 -8.03
N SER A 113 -19.97 -34.84 -8.09
CA SER A 113 -19.16 -35.95 -8.62
C SER A 113 -18.91 -35.84 -10.12
N THR A 114 -19.72 -35.05 -10.85
CA THR A 114 -19.57 -34.79 -12.31
C THR A 114 -18.68 -33.57 -12.60
N LEU A 115 -18.35 -32.80 -11.60
CA LEU A 115 -17.41 -31.69 -11.66
C LEU A 115 -16.00 -32.21 -11.33
N GLY A 116 -14.99 -31.50 -11.80
CA GLY A 116 -13.60 -31.81 -11.45
C GLY A 116 -13.29 -31.42 -10.02
N ASP A 117 -12.91 -30.16 -9.84
CA ASP A 117 -12.61 -29.58 -8.52
C ASP A 117 -13.44 -28.30 -8.32
N ILE A 118 -13.97 -28.14 -7.09
CA ILE A 118 -14.56 -26.90 -6.62
C ILE A 118 -13.68 -26.37 -5.51
N THR A 119 -13.07 -25.20 -5.74
CA THR A 119 -12.07 -24.61 -4.85
C THR A 119 -12.58 -23.28 -4.30
N LEU A 120 -12.49 -23.12 -2.98
CA LEU A 120 -12.66 -21.82 -2.33
C LEU A 120 -11.29 -21.13 -2.29
N TYR A 121 -11.22 -19.95 -2.90
CA TYR A 121 -10.03 -19.11 -2.89
C TYR A 121 -10.28 -17.85 -2.05
N ILE A 122 -9.40 -17.59 -1.08
CA ILE A 122 -9.48 -16.46 -0.15
C ILE A 122 -8.21 -15.65 -0.29
N ASP A 123 -8.32 -14.39 -0.72
CA ASP A 123 -7.17 -13.48 -0.91
C ASP A 123 -6.54 -13.04 0.41
N GLY A 124 -7.32 -13.00 1.47
CA GLY A 124 -6.87 -12.65 2.81
C GLY A 124 -8.03 -12.57 3.79
N ALA A 125 -7.79 -13.08 5.00
CA ALA A 125 -8.80 -13.17 6.07
C ALA A 125 -8.12 -12.90 7.42
N MET A 126 -8.46 -11.80 8.08
CA MET A 126 -7.80 -11.34 9.31
C MET A 126 -8.59 -11.79 10.54
N SER A 127 -8.07 -12.76 11.28
CA SER A 127 -6.94 -13.66 11.11
C SER A 127 -7.33 -15.06 11.62
N HIS A 128 -6.40 -16.03 11.71
CA HIS A 128 -6.64 -17.38 12.25
C HIS A 128 -7.93 -18.00 11.69
N SER A 129 -8.07 -17.96 10.34
CA SER A 129 -9.28 -18.43 9.67
C SER A 129 -9.48 -19.93 9.80
N GLU A 130 -10.71 -20.33 10.12
CA GLU A 130 -11.20 -21.70 10.05
C GLU A 130 -12.39 -21.77 9.11
N VAL A 131 -12.31 -22.63 8.10
CA VAL A 131 -13.33 -22.77 7.06
C VAL A 131 -14.06 -24.09 7.19
N TYR A 132 -15.39 -24.02 7.12
CA TYR A 132 -16.29 -25.15 7.19
C TYR A 132 -17.21 -25.14 5.98
N VAL A 133 -17.50 -26.31 5.43
CA VAL A 133 -18.49 -26.51 4.37
C VAL A 133 -19.47 -27.58 4.82
N ASN A 134 -20.76 -27.26 4.83
CA ASN A 134 -21.85 -28.14 5.29
C ASN A 134 -21.59 -28.78 6.67
N GLY A 135 -20.94 -28.03 7.57
CA GLY A 135 -20.64 -28.51 8.93
C GLY A 135 -19.30 -29.23 9.07
N HIS A 136 -18.61 -29.51 7.98
CA HIS A 136 -17.30 -30.18 7.98
C HIS A 136 -16.17 -29.17 7.94
N ARG A 137 -15.15 -29.31 8.79
CA ARG A 137 -13.95 -28.48 8.74
C ARG A 137 -13.14 -28.85 7.50
N VAL A 138 -12.90 -27.87 6.64
CA VAL A 138 -12.13 -28.02 5.39
C VAL A 138 -10.66 -27.69 5.61
N GLY A 139 -10.40 -26.58 6.33
CA GLY A 139 -9.07 -26.07 6.57
C GLY A 139 -9.08 -24.67 7.14
N GLY A 140 -8.08 -23.88 6.78
CA GLY A 140 -7.91 -22.49 7.19
C GLY A 140 -6.46 -22.05 7.09
N TRP A 141 -6.20 -20.79 7.42
CA TRP A 141 -4.86 -20.17 7.37
C TRP A 141 -4.72 -19.16 8.53
N PRO A 142 -3.67 -19.26 9.37
CA PRO A 142 -3.58 -18.39 10.54
C PRO A 142 -3.06 -16.98 10.22
N TYR A 143 -2.10 -16.85 9.25
CA TYR A 143 -1.55 -15.55 8.89
C TYR A 143 -2.50 -14.79 7.96
N GLY A 144 -3.11 -13.73 8.47
CA GLY A 144 -4.24 -13.06 7.81
C GLY A 144 -3.91 -12.33 6.50
N TYR A 145 -2.63 -12.15 6.17
CA TYR A 145 -2.18 -11.45 4.97
C TYR A 145 -1.96 -12.36 3.76
N ASN A 146 -2.00 -13.70 3.96
CA ASN A 146 -1.82 -14.65 2.86
C ASN A 146 -3.08 -14.92 2.09
N SER A 147 -2.89 -15.16 0.78
CA SER A 147 -3.89 -15.80 -0.09
C SER A 147 -3.74 -17.32 -0.02
N TYR A 148 -4.84 -18.06 -0.09
CA TYR A 148 -4.85 -19.51 -0.03
C TYR A 148 -6.05 -20.15 -0.70
N TYR A 149 -5.94 -21.43 -1.03
CA TYR A 149 -7.00 -22.26 -1.65
C TYR A 149 -7.40 -23.40 -0.75
N LEU A 150 -8.66 -23.77 -0.83
CA LEU A 150 -9.22 -24.96 -0.18
C LEU A 150 -10.08 -25.75 -1.17
N ASP A 151 -9.75 -27.02 -1.42
CA ASP A 151 -10.65 -27.92 -2.18
C ASP A 151 -11.85 -28.24 -1.31
N ILE A 152 -13.01 -27.78 -1.72
CA ILE A 152 -14.28 -28.01 -1.02
C ILE A 152 -15.12 -29.14 -1.64
N THR A 153 -14.69 -29.70 -2.77
CA THR A 153 -15.42 -30.75 -3.51
C THR A 153 -15.84 -31.92 -2.62
N PRO A 154 -14.95 -32.47 -1.74
CA PRO A 154 -15.32 -33.63 -0.88
C PRO A 154 -16.38 -33.34 0.19
N TYR A 155 -16.65 -32.07 0.46
CA TYR A 155 -17.52 -31.61 1.54
C TYR A 155 -18.89 -31.12 1.02
N LEU A 156 -19.10 -31.15 -0.30
CA LEU A 156 -20.38 -30.81 -0.91
C LEU A 156 -21.40 -31.94 -0.80
N ASP A 157 -22.64 -31.61 -0.45
CA ASP A 157 -23.73 -32.59 -0.28
C ASP A 157 -24.48 -32.74 -1.62
N ALA A 158 -24.19 -33.83 -2.34
CA ALA A 158 -24.84 -34.17 -3.62
C ALA A 158 -26.35 -34.34 -3.52
N THR A 159 -26.87 -34.55 -2.31
CA THR A 159 -28.32 -34.75 -2.08
C THR A 159 -29.07 -33.44 -1.87
N LYS A 160 -28.38 -32.34 -1.74
CA LYS A 160 -28.93 -31.01 -1.45
C LYS A 160 -28.51 -29.99 -2.49
N THR A 161 -29.43 -29.19 -2.96
CA THR A 161 -29.16 -28.04 -3.81
C THR A 161 -28.41 -26.94 -3.03
N LYS A 162 -28.85 -26.67 -1.79
CA LYS A 162 -28.26 -25.61 -0.95
C LYS A 162 -27.03 -26.10 -0.23
N GLN A 163 -25.94 -25.36 -0.39
CA GLN A 163 -24.65 -25.57 0.27
C GLN A 163 -24.35 -24.37 1.17
N VAL A 164 -23.59 -24.57 2.23
CA VAL A 164 -23.24 -23.54 3.21
C VAL A 164 -21.73 -23.52 3.44
N ILE A 165 -21.13 -22.37 3.27
CA ILE A 165 -19.77 -22.06 3.72
C ILE A 165 -19.89 -21.28 5.03
N ALA A 166 -19.15 -21.68 6.08
CA ALA A 166 -19.01 -20.94 7.32
C ALA A 166 -17.52 -20.68 7.58
N ILE A 167 -17.16 -19.44 7.92
CA ILE A 167 -15.76 -19.03 8.17
C ILE A 167 -15.73 -18.35 9.53
N ARG A 168 -14.89 -18.90 10.45
CA ARG A 168 -14.56 -18.31 11.72
C ARG A 168 -13.21 -17.59 11.61
N LEU A 169 -13.16 -16.36 12.09
CA LEU A 169 -11.93 -15.57 12.20
C LEU A 169 -11.70 -15.17 13.65
N GLU A 170 -10.46 -15.08 14.07
CA GLU A 170 -10.10 -14.65 15.41
C GLU A 170 -8.86 -13.75 15.41
N ASN A 171 -9.02 -12.52 15.89
CA ASN A 171 -7.92 -11.61 16.15
C ASN A 171 -7.59 -11.63 17.65
N PRO A 172 -6.43 -12.18 18.06
CA PRO A 172 -5.99 -12.11 19.46
C PRO A 172 -5.58 -10.68 19.84
N THR A 173 -5.49 -10.41 21.15
CA THR A 173 -4.84 -9.19 21.65
C THR A 173 -3.33 -9.21 21.37
N ASP A 174 -2.67 -8.07 21.33
CA ASP A 174 -1.20 -7.97 21.22
C ASP A 174 -0.60 -8.77 20.05
N PHE A 175 -1.25 -8.77 18.87
CA PHE A 175 -0.74 -9.50 17.71
C PHE A 175 -0.22 -8.61 16.57
N SER A 176 -0.46 -7.29 16.63
CA SER A 176 -0.04 -6.30 15.64
C SER A 176 0.55 -5.05 16.28
N ARG A 177 1.38 -4.33 15.52
CA ARG A 177 1.96 -3.03 15.90
C ARG A 177 1.31 -1.84 15.17
N TRP A 178 0.39 -2.13 14.25
CA TRP A 178 -0.42 -1.18 13.47
C TRP A 178 -1.85 -1.71 13.37
N TYR A 179 -2.75 -0.96 12.76
CA TYR A 179 -4.11 -1.42 12.49
C TYR A 179 -4.14 -2.58 11.48
N PRO A 180 -4.47 -3.80 11.89
CA PRO A 180 -4.45 -4.95 10.99
C PRO A 180 -5.73 -5.09 10.16
N GLY A 181 -6.81 -4.37 10.53
CA GLY A 181 -8.16 -4.67 10.08
C GLY A 181 -8.74 -5.93 10.73
N ALA A 182 -9.94 -6.30 10.32
CA ALA A 182 -10.64 -7.45 10.87
C ALA A 182 -11.72 -7.97 9.90
N GLY A 183 -11.68 -9.26 9.57
CA GLY A 183 -12.69 -9.88 8.72
C GLY A 183 -12.18 -10.45 7.42
N LEU A 184 -13.11 -10.74 6.51
CA LEU A 184 -12.83 -11.07 5.12
C LEU A 184 -12.53 -9.76 4.36
N TYR A 185 -11.36 -9.19 4.65
CA TYR A 185 -10.99 -7.84 4.20
C TYR A 185 -10.45 -7.80 2.76
N ARG A 186 -10.19 -8.96 2.16
CA ARG A 186 -9.87 -9.15 0.74
C ARG A 186 -10.91 -10.03 0.06
N ASN A 187 -10.81 -10.21 -1.25
CA ASN A 187 -11.79 -10.93 -2.03
C ASN A 187 -11.88 -12.42 -1.72
N VAL A 188 -13.06 -13.00 -1.93
CA VAL A 188 -13.32 -14.44 -1.83
C VAL A 188 -13.94 -14.92 -3.14
N TYR A 189 -13.46 -16.06 -3.65
CA TYR A 189 -13.92 -16.63 -4.92
C TYR A 189 -14.27 -18.11 -4.77
N LEU A 190 -15.28 -18.53 -5.52
CA LEU A 190 -15.59 -19.94 -5.75
C LEU A 190 -15.16 -20.29 -7.18
N MET A 191 -14.19 -21.19 -7.31
CA MET A 191 -13.67 -21.64 -8.59
C MET A 191 -14.18 -23.05 -8.90
N VAL A 192 -14.66 -23.25 -10.13
CA VAL A 192 -15.18 -24.53 -10.61
C VAL A 192 -14.36 -24.98 -11.81
N SER A 193 -13.70 -26.13 -11.68
CA SER A 193 -13.01 -26.81 -12.77
C SER A 193 -13.83 -27.98 -13.24
N PRO A 194 -14.05 -28.14 -14.56
CA PRO A 194 -14.80 -29.29 -15.09
C PRO A 194 -13.98 -30.58 -15.10
N SER A 195 -12.70 -30.53 -14.81
CA SER A 195 -11.77 -31.65 -14.81
C SER A 195 -10.89 -31.63 -13.55
N LYS A 196 -10.57 -32.83 -13.01
CA LYS A 196 -9.54 -32.98 -11.97
C LYS A 196 -8.13 -32.79 -12.51
N THR A 197 -7.95 -33.06 -13.82
CA THR A 197 -6.72 -32.75 -14.54
C THR A 197 -6.76 -31.30 -14.98
N ARG A 198 -5.91 -30.46 -14.39
CA ARG A 198 -5.90 -29.03 -14.63
C ARG A 198 -4.53 -28.40 -14.40
N ILE A 199 -4.34 -27.19 -14.84
CA ILE A 199 -3.20 -26.37 -14.45
C ILE A 199 -3.35 -26.03 -12.97
N ASP A 200 -2.26 -26.21 -12.20
CA ASP A 200 -2.31 -25.94 -10.76
C ASP A 200 -2.48 -24.44 -10.47
N ASP A 201 -2.98 -24.15 -9.29
CA ASP A 201 -3.19 -22.77 -8.87
C ASP A 201 -1.81 -22.10 -8.65
N TRP A 202 -1.59 -20.90 -9.26
CA TRP A 202 -0.27 -20.25 -9.40
C TRP A 202 0.81 -21.16 -10.04
N GLY A 203 0.38 -22.20 -10.75
CA GLY A 203 1.26 -23.21 -11.33
C GLY A 203 2.07 -22.73 -12.55
N THR A 204 1.73 -21.57 -13.13
CA THR A 204 2.48 -21.02 -14.25
C THR A 204 3.58 -20.09 -13.77
N PHE A 205 4.80 -20.32 -14.24
CA PHE A 205 5.94 -19.45 -14.01
C PHE A 205 6.56 -19.02 -15.35
N VAL A 206 6.52 -17.71 -15.64
CA VAL A 206 7.02 -17.11 -16.88
C VAL A 206 8.30 -16.34 -16.58
N THR A 207 9.37 -16.68 -17.29
CA THR A 207 10.65 -15.96 -17.19
C THR A 207 11.13 -15.51 -18.55
N THR A 208 11.94 -14.45 -18.60
CA THR A 208 12.57 -13.92 -19.82
C THR A 208 14.10 -13.98 -19.67
N PRO A 209 14.70 -15.20 -19.79
CA PRO A 209 16.12 -15.42 -19.49
C PRO A 209 17.09 -14.70 -20.43
N PHE A 210 16.61 -14.31 -21.60
CA PHE A 210 17.38 -13.53 -22.56
C PHE A 210 16.49 -12.47 -23.21
N VAL A 211 16.97 -11.23 -23.25
CA VAL A 211 16.28 -10.08 -23.84
C VAL A 211 17.27 -9.22 -24.62
N CYS A 212 16.95 -8.93 -25.88
CA CYS A 212 17.66 -7.95 -26.70
C CYS A 212 16.66 -7.21 -27.62
N ASP A 213 17.11 -6.23 -28.39
CA ASP A 213 16.25 -5.44 -29.29
C ASP A 213 15.57 -6.29 -30.36
N GLU A 214 16.20 -7.39 -30.76
CA GLU A 214 15.69 -8.26 -31.85
C GLU A 214 14.67 -9.26 -31.34
N TYR A 215 14.85 -9.79 -30.13
CA TYR A 215 13.89 -10.72 -29.50
C TYR A 215 14.08 -10.89 -27.99
N ALA A 216 13.02 -11.37 -27.36
CA ALA A 216 13.07 -11.95 -26.02
C ALA A 216 12.78 -13.46 -26.08
N GLN A 217 13.57 -14.25 -25.36
CA GLN A 217 13.23 -15.64 -25.08
C GLN A 217 12.29 -15.67 -23.89
N VAL A 218 11.19 -16.40 -24.03
CA VAL A 218 10.20 -16.59 -22.94
C VAL A 218 10.20 -18.07 -22.58
N LYS A 219 10.53 -18.39 -21.33
CA LYS A 219 10.41 -19.73 -20.77
C LYS A 219 9.16 -19.78 -19.90
N VAL A 220 8.26 -20.74 -20.19
CA VAL A 220 7.02 -20.95 -19.44
C VAL A 220 7.07 -22.36 -18.82
N ARG A 221 7.09 -22.44 -17.49
CA ARG A 221 6.90 -23.67 -16.73
C ARG A 221 5.45 -23.71 -16.24
N THR A 222 4.73 -24.79 -16.55
CA THR A 222 3.33 -24.98 -16.16
C THR A 222 3.18 -26.26 -15.34
N GLU A 223 2.84 -26.12 -14.05
CA GLU A 223 2.57 -27.21 -13.12
C GLU A 223 1.13 -27.71 -13.29
N LEU A 224 0.95 -29.03 -13.26
CA LEU A 224 -0.32 -29.71 -13.46
C LEU A 224 -0.75 -30.48 -12.23
N LYS A 225 -2.06 -30.53 -11.98
CA LYS A 225 -2.71 -31.33 -10.92
C LYS A 225 -3.61 -32.40 -11.54
N GLY A 226 -3.74 -33.53 -10.86
CA GLY A 226 -4.62 -34.61 -11.28
C GLY A 226 -4.20 -35.28 -12.62
N ILE A 227 -2.91 -35.46 -12.86
CA ILE A 227 -2.35 -36.03 -14.11
C ILE A 227 -2.87 -37.45 -14.27
N PRO A 228 -3.52 -37.82 -15.43
CA PRO A 228 -4.04 -39.16 -15.69
C PRO A 228 -2.90 -40.15 -16.01
N ALA A 229 -3.20 -41.44 -15.91
CA ALA A 229 -2.23 -42.50 -16.21
C ALA A 229 -1.80 -42.48 -17.68
N ASP A 230 -2.71 -42.13 -18.60
CA ASP A 230 -2.48 -41.96 -20.03
C ASP A 230 -2.07 -40.53 -20.38
N ARG A 231 -1.06 -40.00 -19.68
CA ARG A 231 -0.57 -38.63 -19.83
C ARG A 231 -0.21 -38.23 -21.28
N GLU A 232 0.05 -39.22 -22.16
CA GLU A 232 0.31 -38.99 -23.59
C GLU A 232 -0.90 -38.41 -24.35
N ALA A 233 -2.11 -38.58 -23.79
CA ALA A 233 -3.34 -37.95 -24.31
C ALA A 233 -3.42 -36.45 -23.97
N LEU A 234 -2.57 -35.97 -23.06
CA LEU A 234 -2.48 -34.55 -22.74
C LEU A 234 -1.62 -33.78 -23.76
N THR A 235 -2.01 -32.57 -24.03
CA THR A 235 -1.22 -31.55 -24.74
C THR A 235 -1.39 -30.23 -24.06
N LEU A 236 -0.29 -29.53 -23.77
CA LEU A 236 -0.30 -28.15 -23.29
C LEU A 236 0.00 -27.23 -24.48
N ARG A 237 -0.93 -26.31 -24.77
CA ARG A 237 -0.70 -25.22 -25.71
C ARG A 237 -0.51 -23.94 -24.94
N THR A 238 0.62 -23.26 -25.16
CA THR A 238 0.86 -21.91 -24.62
C THR A 238 0.96 -20.91 -25.76
N THR A 239 0.15 -19.84 -25.67
CA THR A 239 0.11 -18.75 -26.66
C THR A 239 0.47 -17.44 -25.95
N ILE A 240 1.49 -16.74 -26.47
CA ILE A 240 1.83 -15.38 -26.02
C ILE A 240 0.99 -14.36 -26.77
N LEU A 241 0.33 -13.51 -26.01
CA LEU A 241 -0.52 -12.43 -26.54
C LEU A 241 0.05 -11.06 -26.12
N TYR A 242 -0.02 -10.09 -27.04
CA TYR A 242 0.20 -8.67 -26.74
C TYR A 242 -0.97 -7.86 -27.26
N LYS A 243 -1.66 -7.14 -26.36
CA LYS A 243 -2.90 -6.38 -26.68
C LYS A 243 -3.95 -7.22 -27.44
N GLY A 244 -4.03 -8.52 -27.11
CA GLY A 244 -4.97 -9.47 -27.72
C GLY A 244 -4.49 -10.14 -29.02
N GLU A 245 -3.38 -9.70 -29.59
CA GLU A 245 -2.81 -10.30 -30.81
C GLU A 245 -1.81 -11.42 -30.45
N THR A 246 -1.87 -12.54 -31.18
CA THR A 246 -0.95 -13.66 -31.00
C THR A 246 0.45 -13.32 -31.53
N ILE A 247 1.45 -13.48 -30.67
CA ILE A 247 2.85 -13.25 -30.99
C ILE A 247 3.59 -14.57 -31.32
N ASP A 248 3.41 -15.59 -30.47
CA ASP A 248 3.97 -16.93 -30.65
C ASP A 248 3.06 -17.97 -29.99
N SER A 249 3.07 -19.21 -30.45
CA SER A 249 2.31 -20.30 -29.90
C SER A 249 3.06 -21.62 -30.02
N ARG A 250 3.04 -22.43 -28.94
CA ARG A 250 3.70 -23.74 -28.87
C ARG A 250 2.80 -24.77 -28.23
N GLU A 251 2.95 -26.00 -28.72
CA GLU A 251 2.34 -27.19 -28.12
C GLU A 251 3.46 -28.12 -27.63
N ILE A 252 3.20 -28.80 -26.49
CA ILE A 252 4.07 -29.84 -25.92
C ILE A 252 3.20 -31.01 -25.47
N SER A 253 3.70 -32.22 -25.71
CA SER A 253 2.99 -33.46 -25.29
C SER A 253 3.09 -33.71 -23.80
N GLY A 254 2.03 -34.23 -23.20
CA GLY A 254 2.05 -34.71 -21.81
C GLY A 254 3.01 -35.87 -21.55
N ALA A 255 3.52 -36.55 -22.62
CA ALA A 255 4.63 -37.50 -22.49
C ALA A 255 5.90 -36.88 -21.90
N GLU A 256 6.08 -35.54 -22.08
CA GLU A 256 7.24 -34.79 -21.61
C GLU A 256 7.07 -34.27 -20.17
N ILE A 257 5.99 -34.62 -19.48
CA ILE A 257 5.76 -34.22 -18.08
C ILE A 257 6.89 -34.75 -17.20
N PHE A 258 7.59 -33.81 -16.54
CA PHE A 258 8.59 -34.08 -15.53
C PHE A 258 8.27 -33.30 -14.25
N ASP A 259 8.31 -33.94 -13.09
CA ASP A 259 7.98 -33.33 -11.80
C ASP A 259 6.65 -32.54 -11.83
N ASN A 260 5.60 -33.20 -12.35
CA ASN A 260 4.24 -32.64 -12.52
C ASN A 260 4.18 -31.36 -13.36
N ALA A 261 5.20 -31.02 -14.12
CA ALA A 261 5.27 -29.81 -14.93
C ALA A 261 5.66 -30.05 -16.37
N LEU A 262 5.30 -29.10 -17.22
CA LEU A 262 5.75 -28.99 -18.63
C LEU A 262 6.49 -27.64 -18.79
N GLU A 263 7.60 -27.66 -19.55
CA GLU A 263 8.38 -26.47 -19.86
C GLU A 263 8.38 -26.20 -21.35
N GLN A 264 8.11 -24.94 -21.72
CA GLN A 264 8.06 -24.48 -23.11
C GLN A 264 8.93 -23.25 -23.30
N ASN A 265 9.60 -23.17 -24.47
CA ASN A 265 10.33 -21.99 -24.88
C ASN A 265 9.62 -21.33 -26.06
N LEU A 266 9.25 -20.06 -25.89
CA LEU A 266 8.61 -19.21 -26.88
C LEU A 266 9.50 -18.00 -27.18
N ARG A 267 9.15 -17.24 -28.22
CA ARG A 267 9.94 -16.09 -28.65
C ARG A 267 9.02 -14.88 -28.90
N ILE A 268 9.44 -13.72 -28.41
CA ILE A 268 8.80 -12.43 -28.72
C ILE A 268 9.77 -11.64 -29.61
N PRO A 269 9.48 -11.45 -30.89
CA PRO A 269 10.27 -10.59 -31.77
C PRO A 269 10.06 -9.12 -31.41
N HIS A 270 11.11 -8.31 -31.41
CA HIS A 270 11.10 -6.88 -31.10
C HIS A 270 10.25 -6.55 -29.87
N PRO A 271 10.64 -7.01 -28.66
CA PRO A 271 9.78 -6.96 -27.48
C PRO A 271 9.52 -5.52 -27.03
N HIS A 272 8.27 -5.25 -26.64
CA HIS A 272 7.93 -4.06 -25.88
C HIS A 272 8.28 -4.29 -24.42
N LEU A 273 9.32 -3.62 -23.94
CA LEU A 273 9.77 -3.80 -22.56
C LEU A 273 8.80 -3.18 -21.56
N TRP A 274 8.70 -3.81 -20.39
CA TRP A 274 8.04 -3.22 -19.24
C TRP A 274 9.02 -2.32 -18.48
N ASP A 275 8.66 -1.06 -18.25
CA ASP A 275 9.39 -0.14 -17.38
C ASP A 275 8.43 0.85 -16.68
N ILE A 276 9.00 1.70 -15.81
CA ILE A 276 8.26 2.69 -15.00
C ILE A 276 7.42 3.65 -15.87
N LYS A 277 7.90 4.02 -17.06
CA LYS A 277 7.21 4.98 -17.97
C LYS A 277 6.38 4.28 -19.04
N GLN A 278 6.71 3.04 -19.38
CA GLN A 278 6.05 2.23 -20.40
C GLN A 278 5.76 0.81 -19.84
N PRO A 279 4.72 0.65 -19.03
CA PRO A 279 4.39 -0.62 -18.39
C PRO A 279 3.71 -1.58 -19.37
N ASN A 280 4.45 -2.06 -20.37
CA ASN A 280 3.93 -2.99 -21.37
C ASN A 280 3.75 -4.39 -20.81
N LEU A 281 2.54 -4.93 -20.91
CA LEU A 281 2.17 -6.23 -20.39
C LEU A 281 1.81 -7.19 -21.52
N TYR A 282 2.25 -8.42 -21.38
CA TYR A 282 1.92 -9.59 -22.19
C TYR A 282 1.05 -10.56 -21.41
N THR A 283 0.40 -11.46 -22.11
CA THR A 283 -0.33 -12.59 -21.53
C THR A 283 0.16 -13.91 -22.10
N ALA A 284 0.55 -14.83 -21.24
CA ALA A 284 0.72 -16.24 -21.57
C ALA A 284 -0.61 -16.96 -21.32
N LYS A 285 -1.30 -17.34 -22.40
CA LYS A 285 -2.51 -18.18 -22.35
C LYS A 285 -2.10 -19.63 -22.45
N SER A 286 -2.31 -20.42 -21.38
CA SER A 286 -2.03 -21.85 -21.31
C SER A 286 -3.35 -22.63 -21.40
N GLU A 287 -3.50 -23.48 -22.42
CA GLU A 287 -4.64 -24.35 -22.64
C GLU A 287 -4.19 -25.80 -22.48
N LEU A 288 -4.80 -26.53 -21.54
CA LEU A 288 -4.57 -27.95 -21.37
C LEU A 288 -5.63 -28.74 -22.16
N LEU A 289 -5.17 -29.57 -23.09
CA LEU A 289 -6.02 -30.40 -23.93
C LEU A 289 -5.88 -31.86 -23.54
N TYR A 290 -6.99 -32.59 -23.57
CA TYR A 290 -7.05 -34.04 -23.44
C TYR A 290 -7.73 -34.64 -24.66
N ASN A 291 -7.05 -35.50 -25.41
CA ASN A 291 -7.49 -36.03 -26.70
C ASN A 291 -7.93 -34.90 -27.67
N GLY A 292 -7.18 -33.80 -27.72
CA GLY A 292 -7.43 -32.67 -28.60
C GLY A 292 -8.56 -31.72 -28.17
N ARG A 293 -9.20 -31.98 -27.03
CA ARG A 293 -10.26 -31.12 -26.46
C ARG A 293 -9.74 -30.33 -25.27
N VAL A 294 -9.94 -29.02 -25.24
CA VAL A 294 -9.57 -28.16 -24.11
C VAL A 294 -10.37 -28.57 -22.87
N ILE A 295 -9.66 -28.91 -21.80
CA ILE A 295 -10.22 -29.32 -20.50
C ILE A 295 -9.95 -28.29 -19.41
N ASP A 296 -8.94 -27.42 -19.61
CA ASP A 296 -8.63 -26.32 -18.71
C ASP A 296 -7.91 -25.20 -19.45
N ALA A 297 -8.05 -23.97 -18.99
CA ALA A 297 -7.34 -22.80 -19.52
C ALA A 297 -7.00 -21.79 -18.43
N TYR A 298 -5.79 -21.22 -18.52
CA TYR A 298 -5.24 -20.27 -17.55
C TYR A 298 -4.48 -19.15 -18.25
N ARG A 299 -4.66 -17.91 -17.80
CA ARG A 299 -3.92 -16.74 -18.27
C ARG A 299 -2.91 -16.28 -17.23
N THR A 300 -1.72 -15.93 -17.66
CA THR A 300 -0.69 -15.35 -16.79
C THR A 300 -0.20 -14.05 -17.41
N THR A 301 -0.46 -12.94 -16.74
CA THR A 301 0.10 -11.64 -17.11
C THR A 301 1.56 -11.57 -16.72
N PHE A 302 2.41 -11.03 -17.60
CA PHE A 302 3.83 -10.82 -17.35
C PHE A 302 4.38 -9.62 -18.13
N GLY A 303 5.56 -9.14 -17.77
CA GLY A 303 6.29 -8.11 -18.51
C GLY A 303 7.66 -8.62 -18.96
N VAL A 304 8.11 -8.17 -20.12
CA VAL A 304 9.48 -8.44 -20.59
C VAL A 304 10.39 -7.35 -20.04
N ARG A 305 11.35 -7.73 -19.18
CA ARG A 305 12.32 -6.80 -18.58
C ARG A 305 13.58 -7.52 -18.12
N THR A 306 14.65 -6.76 -17.89
CA THR A 306 15.86 -7.23 -17.20
C THR A 306 16.07 -6.45 -15.89
N ILE A 307 16.53 -7.15 -14.86
CA ILE A 307 16.95 -6.58 -13.56
C ILE A 307 18.41 -6.97 -13.35
N GLU A 308 19.24 -6.01 -12.99
CA GLU A 308 20.64 -6.25 -12.66
C GLU A 308 21.03 -5.43 -11.43
N LEU A 309 21.76 -6.07 -10.53
CA LEU A 309 22.52 -5.42 -9.45
C LEU A 309 23.99 -5.44 -9.84
N ARG A 310 24.58 -4.27 -9.98
CA ARG A 310 26.00 -4.14 -10.34
C ARG A 310 26.74 -3.54 -9.14
N PRO A 311 27.66 -4.28 -8.52
CA PRO A 311 28.49 -3.76 -7.46
C PRO A 311 29.12 -2.41 -7.83
N ASP A 312 29.08 -1.45 -6.91
CA ASP A 312 29.57 -0.08 -7.10
C ASP A 312 28.86 0.78 -8.17
N GLU A 313 27.93 0.21 -8.97
CA GLU A 313 27.25 0.94 -10.05
C GLU A 313 25.74 1.17 -9.75
N GLY A 314 25.07 0.23 -9.07
CA GLY A 314 23.67 0.39 -8.69
C GLY A 314 22.68 -0.69 -9.16
N PHE A 315 21.41 -0.34 -9.12
CA PHE A 315 20.31 -1.13 -9.66
C PHE A 315 20.00 -0.69 -11.10
N PHE A 316 19.81 -1.66 -11.99
CA PHE A 316 19.54 -1.42 -13.40
C PHE A 316 18.24 -2.13 -13.82
N LEU A 317 17.35 -1.38 -14.48
CA LEU A 317 16.16 -1.88 -15.16
C LEU A 317 16.34 -1.69 -16.67
N ASN A 318 16.29 -2.80 -17.42
CA ASN A 318 16.50 -2.78 -18.88
C ASN A 318 17.84 -2.11 -19.28
N GLY A 319 18.90 -2.39 -18.51
CA GLY A 319 20.23 -1.82 -18.72
C GLY A 319 20.38 -0.33 -18.39
N LYS A 320 19.33 0.32 -17.85
CA LYS A 320 19.36 1.73 -17.43
C LYS A 320 19.44 1.82 -15.91
N PRO A 321 20.29 2.70 -15.35
CA PRO A 321 20.38 2.88 -13.91
C PRO A 321 19.06 3.47 -13.37
N VAL A 322 18.57 2.93 -12.25
CA VAL A 322 17.40 3.41 -11.54
C VAL A 322 17.73 3.56 -10.06
N THR A 323 17.51 4.75 -9.52
CA THR A 323 17.56 5.02 -8.08
C THR A 323 16.17 4.85 -7.50
N PHE A 324 16.04 4.12 -6.41
CA PHE A 324 14.76 3.96 -5.71
C PHE A 324 14.38 5.27 -5.01
N LYS A 325 13.31 5.87 -5.46
CA LYS A 325 12.58 6.98 -4.82
C LYS A 325 11.33 6.38 -4.22
N GLY A 326 11.52 5.66 -3.11
CA GLY A 326 10.54 4.74 -2.57
C GLY A 326 9.77 5.31 -1.38
N VAL A 327 8.60 4.73 -1.14
CA VAL A 327 7.81 4.92 0.08
C VAL A 327 7.44 3.58 0.70
N CYS A 328 7.41 3.53 2.04
CA CYS A 328 6.73 2.47 2.77
C CYS A 328 5.23 2.78 2.83
N LEU A 329 4.38 1.76 2.64
CA LEU A 329 2.94 1.87 2.82
C LEU A 329 2.40 0.69 3.63
N HIS A 330 1.59 0.97 4.64
CA HIS A 330 0.70 -0.03 5.24
C HIS A 330 -0.47 -0.33 4.31
N HIS A 331 -1.20 -1.40 4.62
CA HIS A 331 -2.26 -1.92 3.74
C HIS A 331 -3.63 -1.26 3.93
N ASP A 332 -3.81 -0.44 4.98
CA ASP A 332 -5.07 0.27 5.18
C ASP A 332 -5.30 1.38 4.13
N LEU A 333 -6.55 1.66 3.87
CA LEU A 333 -7.02 2.66 2.92
C LEU A 333 -7.61 3.89 3.65
N GLY A 334 -7.04 4.23 4.82
CA GLY A 334 -7.52 5.33 5.67
C GLY A 334 -8.96 5.11 6.13
N PRO A 335 -9.91 6.02 5.79
CA PRO A 335 -11.29 5.93 6.27
C PRO A 335 -12.09 4.71 5.78
N LEU A 336 -11.53 3.92 4.86
CA LEU A 336 -12.11 2.65 4.41
C LEU A 336 -11.60 1.45 5.22
N GLY A 337 -10.63 1.63 6.10
CA GLY A 337 -9.98 0.56 6.84
C GLY A 337 -9.15 -0.35 5.96
N ALA A 338 -9.12 -1.65 6.30
CA ALA A 338 -8.35 -2.65 5.57
C ALA A 338 -9.12 -3.27 4.38
N ALA A 339 -10.44 -3.05 4.28
CA ALA A 339 -11.26 -3.62 3.21
C ALA A 339 -10.76 -3.16 1.83
N VAL A 340 -10.24 -4.09 1.03
CA VAL A 340 -9.59 -3.79 -0.24
C VAL A 340 -10.54 -3.10 -1.23
N ASN A 341 -10.04 -2.02 -1.87
CA ASN A 341 -10.76 -1.33 -2.93
C ASN A 341 -9.78 -0.84 -4.00
N LYS A 342 -9.97 -1.29 -5.24
CA LYS A 342 -9.05 -0.99 -6.37
C LYS A 342 -8.97 0.50 -6.70
N VAL A 343 -10.07 1.26 -6.55
CA VAL A 343 -10.09 2.71 -6.82
C VAL A 343 -9.28 3.47 -5.78
N ALA A 344 -9.40 3.09 -4.50
CA ALA A 344 -8.62 3.69 -3.41
C ALA A 344 -7.11 3.42 -3.57
N ILE A 345 -6.73 2.18 -3.90
CA ILE A 345 -5.32 1.81 -4.16
C ILE A 345 -4.76 2.58 -5.37
N ARG A 346 -5.53 2.68 -6.47
CA ARG A 346 -5.15 3.47 -7.64
C ARG A 346 -4.90 4.94 -7.28
N ARG A 347 -5.77 5.53 -6.43
CA ARG A 347 -5.59 6.89 -5.91
C ARG A 347 -4.28 7.04 -5.16
N GLN A 348 -3.97 6.12 -4.24
CA GLN A 348 -2.71 6.14 -3.49
C GLN A 348 -1.49 6.07 -4.43
N ILE A 349 -1.48 5.15 -5.40
CA ILE A 349 -0.39 5.04 -6.39
C ILE A 349 -0.23 6.35 -7.19
N LYS A 350 -1.34 6.95 -7.67
CA LYS A 350 -1.29 8.23 -8.41
C LYS A 350 -0.73 9.38 -7.58
N GLN A 351 -1.12 9.48 -6.31
CA GLN A 351 -0.57 10.48 -5.39
C GLN A 351 0.94 10.29 -5.21
N MET A 352 1.40 9.05 -5.06
CA MET A 352 2.84 8.75 -4.95
C MET A 352 3.57 9.08 -6.25
N GLN A 353 3.03 8.74 -7.42
CA GLN A 353 3.61 9.12 -8.71
C GLN A 353 3.69 10.64 -8.90
N ASP A 354 2.67 11.41 -8.47
CA ASP A 354 2.73 12.89 -8.50
C ASP A 354 3.82 13.44 -7.57
N MET A 355 4.09 12.80 -6.45
CA MET A 355 5.23 13.13 -5.59
C MET A 355 6.60 12.81 -6.24
N GLY A 356 6.63 11.99 -7.29
CA GLY A 356 7.84 11.53 -7.98
C GLY A 356 8.36 10.18 -7.47
N VAL A 357 7.54 9.45 -6.70
CA VAL A 357 7.82 8.09 -6.24
C VAL A 357 7.82 7.11 -7.42
N ASN A 358 8.80 6.22 -7.44
CA ASN A 358 8.91 5.14 -8.42
C ASN A 358 8.83 3.74 -7.82
N ALA A 359 8.80 3.62 -6.47
CA ALA A 359 8.81 2.33 -5.78
C ALA A 359 7.97 2.36 -4.50
N ILE A 360 7.32 1.23 -4.17
CA ILE A 360 6.59 1.01 -2.92
C ILE A 360 7.16 -0.22 -2.22
N ARG A 361 7.44 -0.11 -0.90
CA ARG A 361 7.67 -1.23 0.01
C ARG A 361 6.38 -1.53 0.74
N THR A 362 5.92 -2.80 0.68
CA THR A 362 4.67 -3.23 1.32
C THR A 362 4.93 -3.56 2.79
N SER A 363 4.89 -2.56 3.64
CA SER A 363 5.25 -2.66 5.07
C SER A 363 4.10 -3.18 5.93
N HIS A 364 4.30 -4.13 6.80
CA HIS A 364 5.36 -5.14 6.91
C HIS A 364 4.69 -6.49 6.72
N ASN A 365 4.02 -6.68 5.58
CA ASN A 365 3.16 -7.84 5.32
C ASN A 365 2.93 -8.02 3.81
N MET A 366 2.34 -9.15 3.45
CA MET A 366 2.04 -9.50 2.07
C MET A 366 1.00 -8.59 1.44
N PRO A 367 1.26 -8.05 0.22
CA PRO A 367 0.37 -7.11 -0.45
C PRO A 367 -0.95 -7.75 -0.92
N ALA A 368 -1.96 -6.90 -1.14
CA ALA A 368 -3.18 -7.31 -1.84
C ALA A 368 -2.91 -7.49 -3.35
N PRO A 369 -3.60 -8.46 -4.01
CA PRO A 369 -3.46 -8.67 -5.46
C PRO A 369 -3.73 -7.42 -6.29
N GLU A 370 -4.69 -6.58 -5.89
CA GLU A 370 -5.04 -5.34 -6.57
C GLU A 370 -3.90 -4.32 -6.58
N LEU A 371 -3.09 -4.27 -5.51
CA LEU A 371 -1.91 -3.40 -5.46
C LEU A 371 -0.87 -3.84 -6.50
N ILE A 372 -0.57 -5.14 -6.56
CA ILE A 372 0.41 -5.67 -7.50
C ILE A 372 -0.06 -5.49 -8.95
N GLN A 373 -1.32 -5.80 -9.23
CA GLN A 373 -1.89 -5.60 -10.56
C GLN A 373 -1.82 -4.12 -10.99
N LEU A 374 -2.21 -3.20 -10.12
CA LEU A 374 -2.13 -1.77 -10.44
C LEU A 374 -0.70 -1.28 -10.57
N ALA A 375 0.25 -1.83 -9.80
CA ALA A 375 1.66 -1.52 -9.94
C ALA A 375 2.21 -1.99 -11.31
N ASP A 376 1.81 -3.19 -11.76
CA ASP A 376 2.13 -3.71 -13.10
C ASP A 376 1.56 -2.81 -14.21
N GLU A 377 0.29 -2.38 -14.09
CA GLU A 377 -0.42 -1.54 -15.06
C GLU A 377 0.09 -0.08 -15.11
N MET A 378 0.54 0.46 -13.96
CA MET A 378 0.87 1.87 -13.80
C MET A 378 2.38 2.16 -13.78
N GLY A 379 3.23 1.13 -13.81
CA GLY A 379 4.68 1.31 -13.81
C GLY A 379 5.24 1.71 -12.44
N MET A 380 4.80 1.07 -11.35
CA MET A 380 5.31 1.27 -10.00
C MET A 380 6.15 0.06 -9.59
N LEU A 381 7.42 0.27 -9.20
CA LEU A 381 8.25 -0.80 -8.68
C LEU A 381 7.77 -1.24 -7.30
N ILE A 382 7.88 -2.54 -6.99
CA ILE A 382 7.46 -3.09 -5.70
C ILE A 382 8.63 -3.83 -5.05
N MET A 383 8.91 -3.53 -3.79
CA MET A 383 9.58 -4.38 -2.84
C MET A 383 8.52 -5.08 -2.01
N ALA A 384 8.25 -6.35 -2.35
CA ALA A 384 7.20 -7.12 -1.69
C ALA A 384 7.74 -7.75 -0.40
N GLU A 385 7.14 -7.36 0.74
CA GLU A 385 7.57 -7.81 2.06
C GLU A 385 6.66 -8.89 2.62
N SER A 386 7.26 -9.83 3.38
CA SER A 386 6.55 -10.98 3.95
C SER A 386 6.20 -10.82 5.43
N PHE A 387 7.17 -10.50 6.28
CA PHE A 387 7.04 -10.61 7.73
C PHE A 387 7.61 -9.40 8.47
N ASP A 388 6.92 -8.94 9.53
CA ASP A 388 7.43 -7.92 10.46
C ASP A 388 8.41 -8.51 11.50
N GLU A 389 8.19 -9.74 11.92
CA GLU A 389 9.02 -10.46 12.89
C GLU A 389 9.22 -11.92 12.48
N TRP A 390 10.26 -12.56 13.07
CA TRP A 390 10.50 -13.98 12.87
C TRP A 390 10.24 -14.77 14.18
N ARG A 391 11.21 -15.55 14.67
CA ARG A 391 11.08 -16.37 15.88
C ARG A 391 11.10 -15.56 17.16
N ILE A 392 11.86 -14.45 17.17
CA ILE A 392 11.97 -13.58 18.36
C ILE A 392 10.85 -12.56 18.30
N PRO A 393 9.89 -12.58 19.24
CA PRO A 393 8.69 -11.77 19.17
C PRO A 393 8.95 -10.26 19.39
N LYS A 394 8.27 -9.42 18.61
CA LYS A 394 8.12 -7.99 18.87
C LYS A 394 6.84 -7.69 19.67
N VAL A 395 5.82 -8.52 19.46
CA VAL A 395 4.55 -8.48 20.19
C VAL A 395 4.18 -9.89 20.64
N LYS A 396 3.41 -9.98 21.74
CA LYS A 396 3.16 -11.24 22.45
C LYS A 396 2.54 -12.35 21.60
N ASN A 397 1.55 -12.01 20.76
CA ASN A 397 0.79 -12.94 19.92
C ASN A 397 1.04 -12.67 18.43
N GLY A 398 2.21 -12.13 18.07
CA GLY A 398 2.60 -11.82 16.71
C GLY A 398 2.97 -13.05 15.89
N TYR A 399 3.57 -12.79 14.70
CA TYR A 399 3.92 -13.85 13.76
C TYR A 399 4.93 -14.87 14.31
N SER A 400 5.74 -14.49 15.30
CA SER A 400 6.67 -15.39 15.99
C SER A 400 6.01 -16.66 16.52
N THR A 401 4.74 -16.61 16.89
CA THR A 401 3.96 -17.77 17.34
C THR A 401 3.64 -18.77 16.21
N LEU A 402 3.74 -18.33 14.96
CA LEU A 402 3.44 -19.12 13.75
C LEU A 402 4.72 -19.52 13.01
N PHE A 403 5.85 -18.87 13.26
CA PHE A 403 7.03 -18.90 12.40
C PHE A 403 7.52 -20.32 12.10
N ASP A 404 7.71 -21.15 13.12
CA ASP A 404 8.32 -22.49 12.92
C ASP A 404 7.46 -23.43 12.08
N ASP A 405 6.13 -23.31 12.13
CA ASP A 405 5.19 -24.18 11.40
C ASP A 405 4.75 -23.60 10.04
N TRP A 406 4.81 -22.27 9.87
CA TRP A 406 4.16 -21.59 8.75
C TRP A 406 5.08 -20.75 7.86
N ALA A 407 6.26 -20.32 8.31
CA ALA A 407 7.09 -19.38 7.56
C ALA A 407 7.42 -19.84 6.13
N GLU A 408 7.74 -21.11 5.92
CA GLU A 408 7.98 -21.65 4.58
C GLU A 408 6.71 -21.62 3.72
N ARG A 409 5.57 -22.06 4.28
CA ARG A 409 4.29 -22.08 3.55
C ARG A 409 3.85 -20.69 3.15
N ASP A 410 4.00 -19.72 4.06
CA ASP A 410 3.62 -18.34 3.85
C ASP A 410 4.49 -17.68 2.80
N LEU A 411 5.81 -17.85 2.87
CA LEU A 411 6.74 -17.28 1.91
C LEU A 411 6.59 -17.90 0.52
N VAL A 412 6.39 -19.22 0.43
CA VAL A 412 6.10 -19.92 -0.83
C VAL A 412 4.82 -19.40 -1.46
N SER A 413 3.76 -19.23 -0.66
CA SER A 413 2.49 -18.68 -1.12
C SER A 413 2.67 -17.28 -1.71
N LEU A 414 3.35 -16.36 -1.01
CA LEU A 414 3.65 -15.02 -1.49
C LEU A 414 4.36 -15.05 -2.84
N ILE A 415 5.46 -15.81 -2.93
CA ILE A 415 6.31 -15.81 -4.13
C ILE A 415 5.59 -16.44 -5.31
N ARG A 416 4.97 -17.61 -5.14
CA ARG A 416 4.24 -18.29 -6.22
C ARG A 416 3.09 -17.45 -6.76
N HIS A 417 2.39 -16.75 -5.88
CA HIS A 417 1.30 -15.86 -6.28
C HIS A 417 1.78 -14.72 -7.18
N TYR A 418 2.94 -14.12 -6.88
CA TYR A 418 3.36 -12.87 -7.51
C TYR A 418 4.62 -12.96 -8.38
N ARG A 419 5.28 -14.12 -8.50
CA ARG A 419 6.54 -14.27 -9.25
C ARG A 419 6.46 -13.90 -10.75
N ASN A 420 5.25 -13.78 -11.32
CA ASN A 420 5.05 -13.33 -12.70
C ASN A 420 4.87 -11.81 -12.83
N ALA A 421 4.64 -11.08 -11.73
CA ALA A 421 4.41 -9.64 -11.73
C ALA A 421 5.71 -8.87 -12.08
N PRO A 422 5.76 -8.10 -13.17
CA PRO A 422 6.97 -7.36 -13.54
C PRO A 422 7.29 -6.19 -12.61
N SER A 423 6.31 -5.65 -11.90
CA SER A 423 6.50 -4.58 -10.93
C SER A 423 7.33 -4.99 -9.71
N ILE A 424 7.26 -6.27 -9.30
CA ILE A 424 8.08 -6.77 -8.18
C ILE A 424 9.52 -6.90 -8.67
N VAL A 425 10.42 -6.15 -8.04
CA VAL A 425 11.85 -6.13 -8.36
C VAL A 425 12.72 -6.67 -7.24
N MET A 426 12.15 -6.89 -6.06
CA MET A 426 12.86 -7.35 -4.87
C MET A 426 11.89 -8.03 -3.90
N TRP A 427 12.33 -9.12 -3.27
CA TRP A 427 11.64 -9.77 -2.16
C TRP A 427 12.25 -9.29 -0.84
N CYS A 428 11.42 -8.81 0.09
CA CYS A 428 11.84 -8.45 1.44
C CYS A 428 11.33 -9.50 2.42
N ILE A 429 12.26 -10.21 3.09
CA ILE A 429 11.92 -11.38 3.91
C ILE A 429 11.70 -11.07 5.40
N GLY A 430 11.85 -9.80 5.80
CA GLY A 430 11.62 -9.39 7.18
C GLY A 430 11.90 -7.92 7.44
N ASN A 431 11.35 -7.42 8.56
CA ASN A 431 11.55 -6.07 9.05
C ASN A 431 12.13 -6.08 10.46
N GLU A 432 13.25 -5.39 10.68
CA GLU A 432 13.83 -5.09 12.00
C GLU A 432 13.81 -6.29 12.99
N VAL A 433 14.03 -7.50 12.45
CA VAL A 433 13.96 -8.72 13.24
C VAL A 433 15.07 -8.76 14.28
N TYR A 434 14.77 -9.21 15.50
CA TYR A 434 15.78 -9.25 16.57
C TYR A 434 16.89 -10.28 16.30
N GLU A 435 16.67 -11.21 15.40
CA GLU A 435 17.66 -12.18 14.91
C GLU A 435 18.90 -11.53 14.31
N GLN A 436 18.82 -10.30 13.79
CA GLN A 436 19.96 -9.57 13.24
C GLN A 436 21.11 -9.35 14.25
N GLY A 437 20.78 -9.33 15.55
CA GLY A 437 21.74 -9.25 16.65
C GLY A 437 21.94 -10.53 17.46
N ALA A 438 21.14 -11.58 17.18
CA ALA A 438 21.12 -12.81 17.97
C ALA A 438 22.09 -13.87 17.43
N GLU A 439 22.56 -14.76 18.34
CA GLU A 439 23.34 -15.92 17.95
C GLU A 439 22.51 -16.86 17.05
N GLY A 440 23.06 -17.24 15.89
CA GLY A 440 22.38 -18.10 14.92
C GLY A 440 21.30 -17.40 14.08
N GLY A 441 21.07 -16.11 14.26
CA GLY A 441 20.07 -15.35 13.47
C GLY A 441 20.36 -15.37 11.97
N ASN A 442 21.64 -15.38 11.58
CA ASN A 442 22.07 -15.53 10.20
C ASN A 442 21.61 -16.85 9.54
N LYS A 443 21.40 -17.94 10.32
CA LYS A 443 20.87 -19.20 9.80
C LYS A 443 19.39 -19.08 9.43
N VAL A 444 18.63 -18.30 10.20
CA VAL A 444 17.21 -18.02 9.88
C VAL A 444 17.11 -17.18 8.61
N ALA A 445 17.95 -16.16 8.50
CA ALA A 445 18.03 -15.33 7.29
C ALA A 445 18.35 -16.17 6.04
N HIS A 446 19.35 -17.03 6.13
CA HIS A 446 19.74 -17.94 5.04
C HIS A 446 18.62 -18.91 4.65
N PHE A 447 17.94 -19.50 5.64
CA PHE A 447 16.79 -20.38 5.40
C PHE A 447 15.68 -19.69 4.59
N LEU A 448 15.29 -18.48 4.96
CA LEU A 448 14.25 -17.75 4.24
C LEU A 448 14.70 -17.29 2.85
N GLN A 449 15.96 -16.88 2.71
CA GLN A 449 16.52 -16.52 1.41
C GLN A 449 16.60 -17.72 0.45
N GLU A 450 16.97 -18.89 0.94
CA GLU A 450 16.97 -20.11 0.12
C GLU A 450 15.59 -20.48 -0.39
N ILE A 451 14.53 -20.30 0.43
CA ILE A 451 13.14 -20.48 -0.01
C ILE A 451 12.82 -19.48 -1.13
N ALA A 452 13.17 -18.22 -0.95
CA ALA A 452 12.90 -17.19 -1.94
C ALA A 452 13.59 -17.49 -3.28
N HIS A 453 14.88 -17.85 -3.27
CA HIS A 453 15.62 -18.18 -4.49
C HIS A 453 15.14 -19.50 -5.14
N ARG A 454 14.67 -20.47 -4.35
CA ARG A 454 14.08 -21.71 -4.86
C ARG A 454 12.79 -21.45 -5.65
N GLU A 455 11.91 -20.60 -5.14
CA GLU A 455 10.62 -20.30 -5.76
C GLU A 455 10.74 -19.24 -6.88
N ASP A 456 11.70 -18.33 -6.77
CA ASP A 456 11.99 -17.28 -7.76
C ASP A 456 13.48 -16.90 -7.80
N PRO A 457 14.29 -17.54 -8.64
CA PRO A 457 15.70 -17.21 -8.79
C PRO A 457 15.97 -15.93 -9.61
N THR A 458 14.94 -15.21 -10.04
CA THR A 458 15.09 -14.06 -10.96
C THR A 458 15.13 -12.71 -10.25
N ARG A 459 14.83 -12.67 -8.95
CA ARG A 459 14.78 -11.45 -8.16
C ARG A 459 15.68 -11.51 -6.94
N PRO A 460 16.35 -10.40 -6.60
CA PRO A 460 17.15 -10.30 -5.37
C PRO A 460 16.26 -10.29 -4.12
N VAL A 461 16.90 -10.71 -3.01
CA VAL A 461 16.32 -10.75 -1.68
C VAL A 461 17.00 -9.73 -0.78
N THR A 462 16.20 -9.03 0.02
CA THR A 462 16.65 -8.06 1.04
C THR A 462 15.89 -8.25 2.35
N GLN A 463 16.28 -7.48 3.34
CA GLN A 463 15.60 -7.30 4.62
C GLN A 463 15.87 -5.91 5.18
N GLY A 464 14.90 -5.32 5.88
CA GLY A 464 15.08 -4.06 6.60
C GLY A 464 15.79 -4.28 7.94
N MET A 465 17.02 -3.78 8.09
CA MET A 465 17.86 -3.95 9.28
C MET A 465 18.06 -2.62 10.02
N ASP A 466 17.55 -2.48 11.24
CA ASP A 466 17.70 -1.28 12.07
C ASP A 466 18.95 -1.30 12.97
N ASN A 467 19.64 -2.44 13.05
CA ASN A 467 20.84 -2.62 13.87
C ASN A 467 22.08 -2.97 13.02
N PRO A 468 22.60 -2.01 12.23
CA PRO A 468 23.61 -2.28 11.20
C PRO A 468 24.94 -2.80 11.74
N LYS A 469 25.36 -2.43 12.96
CA LYS A 469 26.63 -2.86 13.54
C LYS A 469 26.70 -4.36 13.78
N PRO A 470 25.83 -4.99 14.59
CA PRO A 470 25.84 -6.43 14.77
C PRO A 470 25.49 -7.17 13.47
N ALA A 471 24.54 -6.69 12.68
CA ALA A 471 24.15 -7.32 11.42
C ALA A 471 25.33 -7.43 10.43
N THR A 472 26.19 -6.40 10.39
CA THR A 472 27.43 -6.41 9.58
C THR A 472 28.51 -7.31 10.20
N ALA A 473 28.63 -7.31 11.53
CA ALA A 473 29.70 -8.03 12.22
C ALA A 473 29.51 -9.56 12.28
N ASN A 474 28.25 -10.05 12.33
CA ASN A 474 27.89 -11.46 12.43
C ASN A 474 27.54 -12.11 11.08
N ASN A 475 27.80 -11.45 9.96
CA ASN A 475 27.48 -11.87 8.60
C ASN A 475 25.96 -11.97 8.29
N PHE A 476 25.09 -11.42 9.11
CA PHE A 476 23.65 -11.39 8.83
C PHE A 476 23.34 -10.56 7.57
N ALA A 477 23.88 -9.33 7.50
CA ALA A 477 23.69 -8.47 6.34
C ALA A 477 24.38 -9.00 5.07
N ALA A 478 25.46 -9.78 5.22
CA ALA A 478 26.22 -10.34 4.09
C ALA A 478 25.49 -11.49 3.34
N ILE A 479 24.45 -12.07 3.96
CA ILE A 479 23.63 -13.13 3.33
C ILE A 479 22.71 -12.52 2.27
N MET A 480 22.15 -11.33 2.52
CA MET A 480 21.20 -10.70 1.61
C MET A 480 21.85 -10.35 0.26
N ASP A 481 21.09 -10.44 -0.83
CA ASP A 481 21.56 -9.97 -2.14
C ASP A 481 21.74 -8.46 -2.18
N VAL A 482 20.92 -7.73 -1.41
CA VAL A 482 20.99 -6.29 -1.21
C VAL A 482 21.02 -5.99 0.30
N ALA A 483 22.02 -5.22 0.75
CA ALA A 483 22.09 -4.77 2.13
C ALA A 483 21.08 -3.64 2.36
N GLY A 484 19.93 -3.97 2.97
CA GLY A 484 18.87 -3.05 3.32
C GLY A 484 18.99 -2.57 4.76
N PHE A 485 19.04 -1.24 4.97
CA PHE A 485 19.09 -0.67 6.31
C PHE A 485 17.92 0.26 6.56
N ASN A 486 17.32 0.09 7.77
CA ASN A 486 16.34 1.00 8.30
C ASN A 486 17.08 2.07 9.10
N TYR A 487 16.90 3.34 8.70
CA TYR A 487 17.51 4.48 9.38
C TYR A 487 19.05 4.40 9.50
N ARG A 488 19.65 5.15 10.40
CA ARG A 488 21.11 5.14 10.71
C ARG A 488 22.03 5.32 9.48
N PRO A 489 21.74 6.26 8.57
CA PRO A 489 22.48 6.41 7.31
C PRO A 489 23.96 6.77 7.52
N TRP A 490 24.36 7.18 8.73
CA TRP A 490 25.77 7.41 9.10
C TRP A 490 26.60 6.12 9.15
N HIS A 491 25.99 4.92 9.16
CA HIS A 491 26.67 3.64 9.08
C HIS A 491 26.91 3.14 7.64
N TYR A 492 26.33 3.77 6.63
CA TYR A 492 26.46 3.36 5.23
C TYR A 492 27.91 3.24 4.74
N PRO A 493 28.84 4.19 5.04
CA PRO A 493 30.23 4.05 4.61
C PRO A 493 30.94 2.83 5.21
N GLU A 494 30.67 2.52 6.50
CA GLU A 494 31.26 1.35 7.17
C GLU A 494 30.70 0.05 6.60
N ALA A 495 29.39 -0.03 6.40
CA ALA A 495 28.71 -1.17 5.82
C ALA A 495 29.20 -1.43 4.39
N TYR A 496 29.23 -0.40 3.55
CA TYR A 496 29.73 -0.50 2.19
C TYR A 496 31.19 -1.02 2.12
N ALA A 497 32.05 -0.59 3.02
CA ALA A 497 33.45 -1.04 3.07
C ALA A 497 33.61 -2.53 3.46
N LYS A 498 32.66 -3.07 4.23
CA LYS A 498 32.74 -4.44 4.79
C LYS A 498 31.92 -5.48 4.03
N LEU A 499 30.80 -5.07 3.43
CA LEU A 499 29.82 -6.01 2.84
C LEU A 499 30.19 -6.36 1.39
N PRO A 500 30.01 -7.63 0.99
CA PRO A 500 30.38 -8.13 -0.33
C PRO A 500 29.52 -7.57 -1.46
N GLN A 501 28.28 -7.17 -1.18
CA GLN A 501 27.34 -6.64 -2.19
C GLN A 501 27.80 -5.31 -2.78
N ARG A 502 28.54 -4.49 -2.01
CA ARG A 502 29.02 -3.15 -2.38
C ARG A 502 27.91 -2.22 -2.88
N LEU A 503 26.71 -2.42 -2.35
CA LEU A 503 25.50 -1.62 -2.57
C LEU A 503 24.74 -1.49 -1.26
N ILE A 504 24.19 -0.31 -1.00
CA ILE A 504 23.37 -0.02 0.19
C ILE A 504 22.02 0.51 -0.26
N LEU A 505 20.96 0.00 0.37
CA LEU A 505 19.60 0.47 0.20
C LEU A 505 19.05 0.97 1.54
N GLY A 506 18.49 2.17 1.56
CA GLY A 506 17.65 2.64 2.66
C GLY A 506 16.28 1.96 2.58
N THR A 507 16.10 0.82 3.26
CA THR A 507 14.83 0.08 3.23
C THR A 507 13.74 0.77 4.04
N GLU A 508 14.14 1.64 5.00
CA GLU A 508 13.24 2.52 5.74
C GLU A 508 14.02 3.74 6.23
N THR A 509 13.56 4.94 5.89
CA THR A 509 14.26 6.19 6.19
C THR A 509 13.29 7.27 6.63
N ALA A 510 13.81 8.34 7.24
CA ALA A 510 13.12 9.60 7.48
C ALA A 510 11.73 9.47 8.13
N SER A 511 11.63 8.82 9.32
CA SER A 511 10.45 8.95 10.20
C SER A 511 10.37 10.38 10.74
N THR A 512 10.02 11.31 9.86
CA THR A 512 9.86 12.73 10.14
C THR A 512 8.40 12.98 10.52
N LEU A 513 8.16 13.74 11.57
CA LEU A 513 6.84 14.00 12.14
C LEU A 513 6.25 15.28 11.56
N SER A 514 4.97 15.27 11.15
CA SER A 514 4.32 16.45 10.60
C SER A 514 2.80 16.31 10.61
N SER A 515 2.10 17.37 11.00
CA SER A 515 0.64 17.51 10.90
C SER A 515 0.32 18.59 9.87
N ARG A 516 -0.58 18.29 8.92
CA ARG A 516 -0.93 19.21 7.83
C ARG A 516 -1.37 20.59 8.34
N GLY A 517 -0.67 21.64 7.91
CA GLY A 517 -1.03 23.04 8.19
C GLY A 517 -0.82 23.48 9.64
N ILE A 518 -0.11 22.70 10.45
CA ILE A 518 0.25 23.05 11.84
C ILE A 518 1.73 23.47 11.90
N TYR A 519 2.01 24.58 12.56
CA TYR A 519 3.36 25.13 12.63
C TYR A 519 3.71 25.50 14.05
N LYS A 520 4.94 25.13 14.50
CA LYS A 520 5.45 25.39 15.85
C LYS A 520 6.59 26.40 15.80
N PHE A 521 6.61 27.30 16.76
CA PHE A 521 7.61 28.36 16.88
C PHE A 521 8.31 28.29 18.25
N PRO A 522 9.61 28.62 18.35
CA PRO A 522 10.55 28.87 17.25
C PRO A 522 10.78 27.62 16.38
N VAL A 523 11.21 27.84 15.11
CA VAL A 523 11.55 26.75 14.18
C VAL A 523 12.92 26.19 14.53
N GLU A 524 12.94 24.98 15.08
CA GLU A 524 14.15 24.29 15.56
C GLU A 524 14.06 22.81 15.20
N ARG A 525 15.21 22.16 14.95
CA ARG A 525 15.25 20.70 14.86
C ARG A 525 14.95 20.07 16.22
N LYS A 526 13.97 19.16 16.26
CA LYS A 526 13.56 18.49 17.50
C LYS A 526 13.35 16.99 17.25
N SER A 527 13.77 16.21 18.25
CA SER A 527 13.45 14.77 18.31
C SER A 527 12.36 14.54 19.35
N MET A 528 11.33 13.75 18.97
CA MET A 528 10.23 13.32 19.85
C MET A 528 9.53 14.48 20.57
N ALA A 529 9.28 15.59 19.87
CA ALA A 529 8.61 16.75 20.45
C ALA A 529 7.14 16.43 20.74
N ILE A 530 6.69 16.72 21.96
CA ILE A 530 5.30 16.53 22.40
C ILE A 530 4.66 17.90 22.67
N TYR A 531 3.48 18.11 22.12
CA TYR A 531 2.71 19.35 22.26
C TYR A 531 1.30 19.07 22.81
N PRO A 532 0.69 20.04 23.55
CA PRO A 532 -0.64 19.85 24.15
C PRO A 532 -1.78 19.60 23.16
N ASP A 533 -1.61 20.02 21.91
CA ASP A 533 -2.59 19.84 20.83
C ASP A 533 -2.42 18.51 20.06
N HIS A 534 -1.49 17.66 20.48
CA HIS A 534 -1.19 16.37 19.86
C HIS A 534 -0.76 16.46 18.38
N GLN A 535 -0.17 17.59 17.96
CA GLN A 535 0.24 17.83 16.57
C GLN A 535 1.76 18.08 16.48
N ALA A 536 2.33 17.76 15.31
CA ALA A 536 3.73 18.02 14.99
C ALA A 536 3.87 19.19 13.98
N SER A 537 5.05 19.80 13.91
CA SER A 537 5.28 20.97 13.05
C SER A 537 5.41 20.59 11.58
N SER A 538 4.66 21.24 10.71
CA SER A 538 4.72 21.10 9.25
C SER A 538 5.94 21.80 8.59
N TYR A 539 6.83 22.38 9.38
CA TYR A 539 8.15 22.85 8.88
C TYR A 539 9.08 21.68 8.54
N ASP A 540 8.68 20.42 8.84
CA ASP A 540 9.47 19.19 8.58
C ASP A 540 10.88 19.24 9.19
N VAL A 541 10.96 19.65 10.45
CA VAL A 541 12.17 19.74 11.26
C VAL A 541 12.09 18.90 12.55
N GLU A 542 11.03 18.11 12.68
CA GLU A 542 10.80 17.21 13.81
C GLU A 542 10.88 15.74 13.34
N HIS A 543 11.53 14.89 14.12
CA HIS A 543 11.74 13.47 13.77
C HIS A 543 11.69 12.56 15.00
N CYS A 544 11.58 11.26 14.79
CA CYS A 544 11.66 10.24 15.83
C CYS A 544 13.07 10.08 16.39
N ALA A 545 13.18 9.47 17.59
CA ALA A 545 14.46 9.25 18.26
C ALA A 545 15.43 8.37 17.45
N TRP A 546 14.89 7.42 16.70
CA TRP A 546 15.66 6.47 15.85
C TRP A 546 15.97 7.01 14.44
N SER A 547 15.46 8.18 14.07
CA SER A 547 15.41 8.67 12.69
C SER A 547 16.09 10.03 12.49
N GLU A 548 15.95 10.58 11.30
CA GLU A 548 16.57 11.80 10.79
C GLU A 548 15.60 12.58 9.89
N LEU A 549 16.05 13.77 9.41
CA LEU A 549 15.30 14.58 8.44
C LEU A 549 15.50 14.08 7.00
N PRO A 550 14.60 14.42 6.06
CA PRO A 550 14.71 14.04 4.65
C PRO A 550 16.06 14.40 4.03
N GLU A 551 16.59 15.58 4.32
CA GLU A 551 17.88 16.05 3.77
C GLU A 551 19.07 15.23 4.23
N ASP A 552 18.98 14.56 5.37
CA ASP A 552 20.03 13.67 5.86
C ASP A 552 20.16 12.42 4.97
N ASN A 553 19.09 12.03 4.29
CA ASN A 553 19.09 10.97 3.30
C ASN A 553 19.40 11.51 1.90
N PHE A 554 18.76 12.60 1.46
CA PHE A 554 19.04 13.20 0.15
C PHE A 554 20.52 13.45 -0.08
N ILE A 555 21.21 14.04 0.89
CA ILE A 555 22.64 14.34 0.76
C ILE A 555 23.50 13.09 0.60
N ARG A 556 23.11 11.96 1.21
CA ARG A 556 23.81 10.68 1.06
C ARG A 556 23.49 9.97 -0.26
N HIS A 557 22.28 10.17 -0.79
CA HIS A 557 21.95 9.70 -2.14
C HIS A 557 22.73 10.47 -3.20
N ASP A 558 22.85 11.78 -3.02
CA ASP A 558 23.58 12.63 -3.96
C ASP A 558 25.11 12.46 -3.88
N ASP A 559 25.65 12.20 -2.68
CA ASP A 559 27.09 12.16 -2.44
C ASP A 559 27.70 10.74 -2.51
N PHE A 560 26.89 9.66 -2.33
CA PHE A 560 27.39 8.28 -2.25
C PHE A 560 26.88 7.41 -3.41
N HIS A 561 27.73 7.13 -4.39
CA HIS A 561 27.41 6.36 -5.59
C HIS A 561 26.92 4.92 -5.34
N TYR A 562 27.28 4.32 -4.19
CA TYR A 562 26.87 2.97 -3.78
C TYR A 562 25.49 2.93 -3.11
N ASN A 563 24.86 4.08 -2.87
CA ASN A 563 23.52 4.17 -2.32
C ASN A 563 22.51 4.11 -3.46
N ILE A 564 21.75 2.98 -3.55
CA ILE A 564 20.82 2.72 -4.66
C ILE A 564 19.44 3.31 -4.47
N GLY A 565 19.20 4.03 -3.37
CA GLY A 565 17.94 4.72 -3.10
C GLY A 565 17.42 4.49 -1.69
N GLU A 566 16.18 4.93 -1.47
CA GLU A 566 15.51 4.88 -0.18
C GLU A 566 14.02 4.53 -0.29
N PHE A 567 13.45 4.09 0.84
CA PHE A 567 12.01 3.97 1.07
C PHE A 567 11.66 4.76 2.33
N ILE A 568 10.99 5.90 2.18
CA ILE A 568 10.66 6.77 3.31
C ILE A 568 9.56 6.17 4.19
N TRP A 569 9.62 6.40 5.49
CA TRP A 569 8.57 6.09 6.46
C TRP A 569 7.73 7.36 6.74
N THR A 570 6.50 7.58 6.16
CA THR A 570 5.84 6.78 5.12
C THR A 570 5.34 7.69 3.97
N GLY A 571 4.79 7.10 2.91
CA GLY A 571 4.16 7.87 1.85
C GLY A 571 2.85 8.52 2.29
N ILE A 572 2.02 7.79 3.02
CA ILE A 572 0.69 8.20 3.49
C ILE A 572 0.57 7.88 4.97
N ASP A 573 -0.07 8.73 5.76
CA ASP A 573 -0.45 8.40 7.15
C ASP A 573 -1.39 7.19 7.17
N TYR A 574 -1.26 6.38 8.21
CA TYR A 574 -2.00 5.14 8.41
C TYR A 574 -2.62 5.08 9.81
N ILE A 575 -3.58 4.18 10.00
CA ILE A 575 -4.24 3.97 11.27
C ILE A 575 -3.28 3.23 12.21
N GLY A 576 -3.10 3.77 13.42
CA GLY A 576 -2.16 3.26 14.42
C GLY A 576 -0.85 4.04 14.47
N GLU A 577 0.02 3.60 15.36
CA GLU A 577 1.39 4.10 15.57
C GLU A 577 1.50 5.64 15.71
N PRO A 578 0.80 6.25 16.67
CA PRO A 578 0.70 7.70 16.82
C PRO A 578 1.96 8.32 17.47
N THR A 579 3.15 8.03 16.96
CA THR A 579 4.41 8.59 17.46
C THR A 579 4.42 10.11 17.32
N PRO A 580 4.82 10.90 18.37
CA PRO A 580 5.36 10.48 19.67
C PRO A 580 4.29 10.32 20.76
N TYR A 581 3.02 10.26 20.41
CA TYR A 581 1.88 10.34 21.32
C TYR A 581 1.33 8.99 21.79
N TYR A 582 2.11 7.91 21.81
CA TYR A 582 1.66 6.54 22.16
C TYR A 582 0.91 6.42 23.49
N THR A 583 1.30 7.24 24.48
CA THR A 583 0.67 7.26 25.81
C THR A 583 -0.34 8.40 25.95
N ASN A 584 -0.59 9.13 24.87
CA ASN A 584 -1.40 10.36 24.87
C ASN A 584 -2.66 10.17 24.00
N TRP A 585 -3.65 9.45 24.52
CA TRP A 585 -4.96 9.43 23.91
C TRP A 585 -5.55 10.87 23.82
N PRO A 586 -6.20 11.28 22.70
CA PRO A 586 -6.80 10.44 21.65
C PRO A 586 -5.97 10.24 20.36
N SER A 587 -4.67 10.48 20.37
CA SER A 587 -3.83 10.18 19.20
C SER A 587 -3.89 8.69 18.87
N HIS A 588 -4.22 8.36 17.61
CA HIS A 588 -4.45 6.97 17.18
C HIS A 588 -4.09 6.70 15.71
N THR A 589 -3.56 7.69 14.97
CA THR A 589 -3.03 7.53 13.61
C THR A 589 -1.62 8.10 13.54
N SER A 590 -0.87 7.69 12.52
CA SER A 590 0.51 8.13 12.33
C SER A 590 0.62 9.61 11.92
N LEU A 591 1.82 10.18 12.12
CA LEU A 591 2.20 11.53 11.68
C LEU A 591 3.34 11.50 10.65
N PHE A 592 3.71 10.32 10.15
CA PHE A 592 4.88 10.10 9.29
C PHE A 592 4.63 10.42 7.81
N GLY A 593 3.40 10.32 7.35
CA GLY A 593 3.04 10.41 5.94
C GLY A 593 3.43 11.74 5.30
N ALA A 594 3.84 11.70 4.03
CA ALA A 594 3.91 12.88 3.16
C ALA A 594 2.50 13.37 2.77
N VAL A 595 1.53 12.48 2.81
CA VAL A 595 0.08 12.72 2.64
C VAL A 595 -0.60 12.33 3.94
N ASP A 596 -1.59 13.10 4.41
CA ASP A 596 -2.35 12.78 5.61
C ASP A 596 -3.36 11.64 5.40
N LEU A 597 -4.01 11.16 6.49
CA LEU A 597 -4.99 10.07 6.43
C LEU A 597 -6.22 10.41 5.55
N ALA A 598 -6.55 11.68 5.37
CA ALA A 598 -7.61 12.12 4.46
C ALA A 598 -7.17 12.09 2.98
N GLY A 599 -5.91 11.80 2.71
CA GLY A 599 -5.30 11.83 1.39
C GLY A 599 -5.03 13.26 0.90
N ILE A 600 -4.79 14.19 1.81
CA ILE A 600 -4.40 15.57 1.48
C ILE A 600 -2.89 15.71 1.67
N PRO A 601 -2.14 16.22 0.65
CA PRO A 601 -0.70 16.44 0.76
C PRO A 601 -0.34 17.35 1.95
N LYS A 602 0.67 16.95 2.74
CA LYS A 602 1.34 17.79 3.73
C LYS A 602 2.43 18.61 3.04
N ASP A 603 3.06 19.57 3.73
CA ASP A 603 4.15 20.36 3.12
C ASP A 603 5.32 19.47 2.67
N ARG A 604 5.64 18.43 3.42
CA ARG A 604 6.67 17.44 3.09
C ARG A 604 6.47 16.75 1.73
N PHE A 605 5.25 16.54 1.29
CA PHE A 605 4.95 16.03 -0.05
C PHE A 605 5.65 16.90 -1.11
N TYR A 606 5.57 18.21 -0.98
CA TYR A 606 6.17 19.14 -1.93
C TYR A 606 7.70 19.24 -1.80
N LEU A 607 8.26 18.93 -0.62
CA LEU A 607 9.72 18.80 -0.44
C LEU A 607 10.23 17.63 -1.28
N TYR A 608 9.66 16.44 -1.11
CA TYR A 608 10.01 15.26 -1.92
C TYR A 608 9.75 15.49 -3.40
N ARG A 609 8.56 16.05 -3.75
CA ARG A 609 8.20 16.35 -5.14
C ARG A 609 9.21 17.28 -5.80
N SER A 610 9.69 18.28 -5.11
CA SER A 610 10.67 19.25 -5.63
C SER A 610 12.04 18.63 -5.94
N HIS A 611 12.36 17.50 -5.29
CA HIS A 611 13.62 16.77 -5.47
C HIS A 611 13.47 15.54 -6.36
N TRP A 612 12.33 14.83 -6.28
CA TRP A 612 12.13 13.55 -6.96
C TRP A 612 11.41 13.65 -8.30
N ASN A 613 10.47 14.59 -8.46
CA ASN A 613 9.67 14.71 -9.69
C ASN A 613 10.35 15.66 -10.69
N ALA A 614 11.08 15.08 -11.65
CA ALA A 614 11.72 15.85 -12.72
C ALA A 614 10.76 16.25 -13.85
N ASP A 615 9.61 15.56 -13.98
CA ASP A 615 8.65 15.75 -15.08
C ASP A 615 7.67 16.92 -14.81
N SER A 616 7.51 17.32 -13.53
CA SER A 616 6.62 18.40 -13.13
C SER A 616 7.28 19.31 -12.08
N PRO A 617 7.67 20.53 -12.43
CA PRO A 617 8.32 21.46 -11.50
C PRO A 617 7.41 21.80 -10.31
N THR A 618 8.03 22.13 -9.20
CA THR A 618 7.37 22.42 -7.93
C THR A 618 7.77 23.82 -7.44
N LEU A 619 6.78 24.57 -7.02
CA LEU A 619 6.96 25.80 -6.23
C LEU A 619 5.91 25.78 -5.10
N HIS A 620 6.34 25.58 -3.86
CA HIS A 620 5.49 25.50 -2.67
C HIS A 620 6.00 26.44 -1.58
N ILE A 621 5.08 27.15 -0.94
CA ILE A 621 5.36 28.13 0.11
C ILE A 621 4.74 27.63 1.41
N LEU A 622 5.51 27.65 2.50
CA LEU A 622 5.02 27.41 3.85
C LEU A 622 5.63 28.45 4.81
N PRO A 623 4.94 28.74 5.92
CA PRO A 623 3.63 28.29 6.36
C PRO A 623 2.47 28.94 5.59
N HIS A 624 1.23 28.55 5.86
CA HIS A 624 0.07 29.38 5.50
C HIS A 624 0.21 30.80 6.10
N TRP A 625 -0.49 31.79 5.55
CA TRP A 625 -0.30 33.18 5.97
C TRP A 625 -1.50 33.74 6.76
N ASP A 626 -1.99 32.96 7.76
CA ASP A 626 -3.10 33.29 8.64
C ASP A 626 -2.67 33.24 10.12
N TRP A 627 -2.03 34.33 10.63
CA TRP A 627 -1.46 34.41 11.97
C TRP A 627 -1.91 35.68 12.71
N PRO A 628 -3.22 35.89 12.99
CA PRO A 628 -3.72 37.14 13.58
C PRO A 628 -3.05 37.48 14.92
N ASP A 629 -2.64 36.47 15.70
CA ASP A 629 -2.03 36.64 17.02
C ASP A 629 -0.51 36.85 16.96
N ARG A 630 0.10 36.85 15.75
CA ARG A 630 1.56 36.97 15.57
C ARG A 630 2.01 38.18 14.77
N VAL A 631 1.18 39.20 14.64
CA VAL A 631 1.53 40.42 13.87
C VAL A 631 2.83 41.04 14.40
N GLY A 632 3.84 41.16 13.51
CA GLY A 632 5.17 41.68 13.84
C GLY A 632 6.15 40.67 14.45
N GLU A 633 5.70 39.45 14.76
CA GLU A 633 6.58 38.37 15.28
C GLU A 633 7.32 37.66 14.15
N VAL A 634 8.46 37.10 14.50
CA VAL A 634 9.26 36.30 13.58
C VAL A 634 8.49 35.05 13.17
N THR A 635 8.22 34.93 11.87
CA THR A 635 7.50 33.83 11.24
C THR A 635 8.29 33.38 10.01
N PRO A 636 9.21 32.42 10.15
CA PRO A 636 10.04 31.94 9.05
C PRO A 636 9.22 31.48 7.86
N ILE A 637 9.71 31.76 6.64
CA ILE A 637 9.13 31.27 5.39
C ILE A 637 10.11 30.30 4.75
N PHE A 638 9.64 29.09 4.45
CA PHE A 638 10.35 28.09 3.67
C PHE A 638 9.69 27.96 2.30
N VAL A 639 10.50 27.70 1.30
CA VAL A 639 10.04 27.43 -0.07
C VAL A 639 10.66 26.13 -0.56
N TYR A 640 9.79 25.19 -0.91
CA TYR A 640 10.16 23.92 -1.54
C TYR A 640 10.01 24.05 -3.04
N THR A 641 11.08 23.96 -3.77
CA THR A 641 11.04 24.23 -5.21
C THR A 641 12.06 23.40 -5.99
N SER A 642 11.70 23.05 -7.23
CA SER A 642 12.62 22.43 -8.19
C SER A 642 13.64 23.42 -8.75
N TYR A 643 13.37 24.71 -8.64
CA TYR A 643 14.22 25.78 -9.17
C TYR A 643 15.40 26.08 -8.22
N PRO A 644 16.55 26.52 -8.74
CA PRO A 644 17.73 26.77 -7.91
C PRO A 644 17.62 28.05 -7.06
N THR A 645 16.82 29.03 -7.48
CA THR A 645 16.73 30.36 -6.85
C THR A 645 15.30 30.82 -6.75
N ALA A 646 14.95 31.51 -5.67
CA ALA A 646 13.68 32.26 -5.60
C ALA A 646 13.85 33.59 -4.85
N GLU A 647 12.95 34.54 -5.13
CA GLU A 647 12.81 35.83 -4.44
C GLU A 647 11.47 35.88 -3.72
N LEU A 648 11.50 36.23 -2.45
CA LEU A 648 10.34 36.34 -1.59
C LEU A 648 9.91 37.82 -1.49
N PHE A 649 8.61 38.04 -1.54
CA PHE A 649 7.98 39.35 -1.32
C PHE A 649 6.87 39.22 -0.25
N ILE A 650 6.84 40.17 0.69
CA ILE A 650 5.73 40.36 1.63
C ILE A 650 5.12 41.74 1.36
N ASN A 651 3.84 41.79 1.05
CA ASN A 651 3.11 43.02 0.69
C ASN A 651 3.86 43.85 -0.39
N GLY A 652 4.40 43.15 -1.40
CA GLY A 652 5.14 43.77 -2.50
C GLY A 652 6.58 44.18 -2.18
N LYS A 653 7.04 44.06 -0.91
CA LYS A 653 8.40 44.38 -0.49
C LYS A 653 9.28 43.15 -0.56
N SER A 654 10.38 43.23 -1.33
CA SER A 654 11.35 42.11 -1.42
C SER A 654 12.02 41.83 -0.08
N GLN A 655 12.09 40.53 0.27
CA GLN A 655 12.84 39.97 1.39
C GLN A 655 14.19 39.39 0.94
N GLY A 656 14.57 39.68 -0.32
CA GLY A 656 15.79 39.20 -0.96
C GLY A 656 15.67 37.85 -1.63
N ARG A 657 16.68 37.51 -2.41
CA ARG A 657 16.81 36.23 -3.10
C ARG A 657 17.55 35.23 -2.23
N ARG A 658 17.17 33.96 -2.38
CA ARG A 658 17.88 32.81 -1.84
C ARG A 658 18.17 31.83 -2.98
N THR A 659 19.32 31.19 -2.93
CA THR A 659 19.78 30.18 -3.88
C THR A 659 20.15 28.93 -3.10
N LYS A 660 19.84 27.75 -3.62
CA LYS A 660 20.22 26.46 -3.03
C LYS A 660 21.75 26.35 -2.98
N ASP A 661 22.28 25.96 -1.82
CA ASP A 661 23.73 25.85 -1.61
C ASP A 661 24.21 24.42 -1.92
N THR A 662 24.61 24.17 -3.15
CA THR A 662 25.14 22.88 -3.60
C THR A 662 26.55 22.58 -3.09
N SER A 663 27.22 23.50 -2.39
CA SER A 663 28.51 23.25 -1.76
C SER A 663 28.41 22.50 -0.43
N ILE A 664 27.21 22.39 0.14
CA ILE A 664 26.97 21.62 1.35
C ILE A 664 27.10 20.13 1.02
N THR A 665 27.94 19.41 1.78
CA THR A 665 28.19 17.97 1.66
C THR A 665 28.02 17.29 3.00
N VAL A 666 28.04 15.95 3.01
CA VAL A 666 28.02 15.18 4.27
C VAL A 666 29.17 15.60 5.20
N ASP A 667 30.35 15.88 4.65
CA ASP A 667 31.56 16.15 5.41
C ASP A 667 31.63 17.56 6.04
N ASN A 668 30.92 18.56 5.44
CA ASN A 668 30.96 19.94 5.92
C ASN A 668 29.65 20.40 6.58
N SER A 669 28.73 19.47 6.86
CA SER A 669 27.43 19.74 7.46
C SER A 669 27.11 18.72 8.57
N SER A 670 26.06 18.99 9.37
CA SER A 670 25.67 18.19 10.53
C SER A 670 24.25 17.63 10.38
N ASP A 671 24.04 16.40 10.87
CA ASP A 671 22.72 15.78 11.07
C ASP A 671 22.10 16.12 12.43
N LYS A 672 22.70 17.06 13.19
CA LYS A 672 22.23 17.48 14.52
C LYS A 672 21.58 18.86 14.53
N ASP A 673 21.67 19.58 13.41
CA ASP A 673 21.15 20.94 13.24
C ASP A 673 20.43 21.09 11.87
N LEU A 674 20.23 22.33 11.45
CA LEU A 674 19.57 22.67 10.19
C LEU A 674 20.56 23.00 9.05
N SER A 675 21.87 22.71 9.21
CA SER A 675 22.91 23.09 8.26
C SER A 675 22.79 22.46 6.87
N ARG A 676 22.07 21.32 6.75
CA ARG A 676 21.82 20.63 5.47
C ARG A 676 20.66 21.19 4.67
N LEU A 677 19.71 21.84 5.33
CA LEU A 677 18.47 22.31 4.70
C LEU A 677 18.71 23.25 3.50
N PRO A 678 19.67 24.23 3.53
CA PRO A 678 19.87 25.16 2.42
C PRO A 678 20.31 24.51 1.09
N ARG A 679 20.78 23.25 1.09
CA ARG A 679 21.05 22.50 -0.15
C ARG A 679 19.75 22.16 -0.91
N TYR A 680 18.63 21.98 -0.19
CA TYR A 680 17.38 21.47 -0.74
C TYR A 680 16.20 22.44 -0.61
N ARG A 681 16.25 23.35 0.39
CA ARG A 681 15.17 24.29 0.72
C ARG A 681 15.69 25.74 0.57
N LEU A 682 14.80 26.67 0.20
CA LEU A 682 15.07 28.10 0.27
C LEU A 682 14.41 28.67 1.53
N ILE A 683 15.17 29.33 2.40
CA ILE A 683 14.76 29.64 3.77
C ILE A 683 14.98 31.11 4.10
N TRP A 684 13.96 31.76 4.64
CA TRP A 684 14.00 33.11 5.23
C TRP A 684 13.60 32.99 6.71
N MET A 685 14.59 32.94 7.62
CA MET A 685 14.39 32.68 9.05
C MET A 685 13.92 33.89 9.85
N ASP A 686 14.12 35.11 9.34
CA ASP A 686 13.94 36.41 10.04
C ASP A 686 12.73 37.21 9.54
N THR A 687 11.91 36.62 8.65
CA THR A 687 10.68 37.24 8.18
C THR A 687 9.70 37.44 9.33
N LYS A 688 8.96 38.58 9.27
CA LYS A 688 7.93 38.90 10.26
C LYS A 688 6.55 38.81 9.62
N TYR A 689 5.60 38.28 10.37
CA TYR A 689 4.22 38.22 9.89
C TYR A 689 3.62 39.64 9.80
N GLU A 690 3.15 39.97 8.61
CA GLU A 690 2.28 41.12 8.31
C GLU A 690 1.07 40.60 7.51
N PRO A 691 -0.19 40.88 7.94
CA PRO A 691 -1.35 40.49 7.15
C PRO A 691 -1.29 41.02 5.72
N GLY A 692 -1.68 40.21 4.74
CA GLY A 692 -1.62 40.56 3.33
C GLY A 692 -1.15 39.44 2.43
N GLU A 693 -0.26 39.75 1.48
CA GLU A 693 0.23 38.81 0.46
C GLU A 693 1.66 38.37 0.73
N VAL A 694 1.88 37.07 0.64
CA VAL A 694 3.22 36.49 0.41
C VAL A 694 3.30 36.03 -1.03
N ARG A 695 4.32 36.50 -1.77
CA ARG A 695 4.55 36.15 -3.16
C ARG A 695 5.98 35.67 -3.33
N VAL A 696 6.14 34.56 -4.04
CA VAL A 696 7.44 33.98 -4.39
C VAL A 696 7.55 33.88 -5.89
N VAL A 697 8.68 34.34 -6.43
CA VAL A 697 9.07 34.20 -7.83
C VAL A 697 10.29 33.29 -7.91
N ALA A 698 10.17 32.18 -8.61
CA ALA A 698 11.24 31.22 -8.84
C ALA A 698 11.97 31.52 -10.15
N TYR A 699 13.30 31.31 -10.14
CA TYR A 699 14.17 31.59 -11.27
C TYR A 699 14.99 30.33 -11.63
N ASP A 700 15.28 30.20 -12.92
CA ASP A 700 16.22 29.20 -13.41
C ASP A 700 17.68 29.59 -13.14
N LYS A 701 18.61 28.73 -13.60
CA LYS A 701 20.06 28.95 -13.49
C LYS A 701 20.56 30.24 -14.20
N ASP A 702 19.81 30.72 -15.20
CA ASP A 702 20.16 31.91 -15.98
C ASP A 702 19.51 33.19 -15.40
N GLY A 703 18.79 33.06 -14.28
CA GLY A 703 18.09 34.16 -13.58
C GLY A 703 16.78 34.58 -14.24
N VAL A 704 16.24 33.78 -15.14
CA VAL A 704 14.93 34.03 -15.80
C VAL A 704 13.81 33.51 -14.90
N ALA A 705 12.80 34.36 -14.68
CA ALA A 705 11.62 33.99 -13.89
C ALA A 705 10.83 32.88 -14.62
N GLN A 706 10.54 31.80 -13.92
CA GLN A 706 9.86 30.61 -14.44
C GLN A 706 8.47 30.44 -13.87
N GLU A 707 8.31 30.65 -12.57
CA GLU A 707 7.05 30.40 -11.87
C GLU A 707 6.82 31.42 -10.76
N GLU A 708 5.55 31.78 -10.51
CA GLU A 708 5.16 32.65 -9.41
C GLU A 708 4.04 31.96 -8.61
N LYS A 709 4.11 32.03 -7.29
CA LYS A 709 3.07 31.58 -6.37
C LYS A 709 2.76 32.61 -5.32
N ARG A 710 1.47 32.67 -4.90
CA ARG A 710 0.98 33.61 -3.90
C ARG A 710 0.20 32.90 -2.83
N LEU A 711 0.33 33.36 -1.59
CA LEU A 711 -0.54 33.10 -0.47
C LEU A 711 -1.07 34.44 0.06
N CYS A 712 -2.35 34.44 0.46
CA CYS A 712 -2.94 35.64 1.06
C CYS A 712 -3.49 35.30 2.45
N THR A 713 -3.37 36.24 3.37
CA THR A 713 -4.14 36.19 4.62
C THR A 713 -5.61 36.10 4.28
N SER A 714 -6.31 35.08 4.80
CA SER A 714 -7.73 34.88 4.54
C SER A 714 -8.60 35.91 5.28
N GLY A 715 -9.75 36.23 4.70
CA GLY A 715 -10.81 36.94 5.38
C GLY A 715 -11.60 36.01 6.32
N THR A 716 -12.76 36.51 6.78
CA THR A 716 -13.70 35.68 7.56
C THR A 716 -14.19 34.50 6.73
N PRO A 717 -14.23 33.28 7.28
CA PRO A 717 -14.79 32.09 6.61
C PRO A 717 -16.20 32.40 6.08
N TYR A 718 -16.45 32.03 4.80
CA TYR A 718 -17.68 32.44 4.11
C TYR A 718 -18.48 31.31 3.52
N THR A 719 -17.79 30.35 2.86
CA THR A 719 -18.44 29.24 2.16
C THR A 719 -17.60 27.98 2.19
N LEU A 720 -18.26 26.85 1.98
CA LEU A 720 -17.60 25.60 1.63
C LEU A 720 -17.36 25.56 0.11
N GLN A 721 -16.24 24.98 -0.30
CA GLN A 721 -15.91 24.67 -1.69
C GLN A 721 -15.73 23.16 -1.83
N LEU A 722 -16.43 22.55 -2.80
CA LEU A 722 -16.33 21.13 -3.14
C LEU A 722 -15.51 20.97 -4.43
N THR A 723 -14.45 20.15 -4.38
CA THR A 723 -13.59 19.88 -5.54
C THR A 723 -13.43 18.39 -5.73
N LEU A 724 -13.78 17.88 -6.91
CA LEU A 724 -13.45 16.50 -7.30
C LEU A 724 -11.92 16.35 -7.37
N GLU A 725 -11.38 15.32 -6.74
CA GLU A 725 -9.93 15.02 -6.84
C GLU A 725 -9.56 14.55 -8.26
N GLU A 726 -10.44 13.78 -8.88
CA GLU A 726 -10.32 13.41 -10.29
C GLU A 726 -11.53 13.90 -11.08
N PRO A 727 -11.32 14.65 -12.19
CA PRO A 727 -12.42 15.03 -13.07
C PRO A 727 -13.11 13.78 -13.61
N THR A 728 -14.40 13.67 -13.40
CA THR A 728 -15.20 12.52 -13.84
C THR A 728 -16.38 13.02 -14.69
N GLU A 729 -16.42 12.64 -15.96
CA GLU A 729 -17.53 13.02 -16.84
C GLU A 729 -18.82 12.29 -16.51
N THR A 730 -18.76 10.96 -16.32
CA THR A 730 -19.90 10.12 -15.98
C THR A 730 -19.43 8.81 -15.36
N LEU A 731 -20.01 8.43 -14.22
CA LEU A 731 -19.68 7.18 -13.51
C LEU A 731 -20.48 5.99 -14.01
N PRO A 732 -19.93 4.76 -13.99
CA PRO A 732 -20.71 3.54 -14.19
C PRO A 732 -21.64 3.30 -12.98
N ALA A 733 -22.95 3.41 -13.19
CA ALA A 733 -23.93 3.33 -12.09
C ALA A 733 -23.93 1.95 -11.40
N GLN A 734 -23.66 0.88 -12.15
CA GLN A 734 -23.68 -0.50 -11.64
C GLN A 734 -22.41 -0.83 -10.82
N ASP A 735 -21.35 -0.05 -10.95
CA ASP A 735 -20.11 -0.25 -10.19
C ASP A 735 -20.23 0.37 -8.79
N ARG A 736 -20.76 -0.39 -7.85
CA ARG A 736 -20.93 0.03 -6.45
C ARG A 736 -19.61 0.16 -5.68
N GLU A 737 -18.52 -0.39 -6.20
CA GLU A 737 -17.18 -0.30 -5.63
C GLU A 737 -16.44 0.96 -6.12
N HIS A 738 -16.96 1.64 -7.13
CA HIS A 738 -16.41 2.90 -7.61
C HIS A 738 -16.54 3.98 -6.53
N LEU A 739 -15.42 4.63 -6.22
CA LEU A 739 -15.34 5.66 -5.18
C LEU A 739 -15.04 7.01 -5.83
N VAL A 740 -15.72 8.04 -5.34
CA VAL A 740 -15.46 9.43 -5.73
C VAL A 740 -14.98 10.19 -4.51
N TYR A 741 -13.78 10.72 -4.59
CA TYR A 741 -13.17 11.54 -3.55
C TYR A 741 -13.43 13.01 -3.82
N VAL A 742 -14.00 13.70 -2.84
CA VAL A 742 -14.32 15.13 -2.92
C VAL A 742 -13.60 15.85 -1.79
N ARG A 743 -12.70 16.77 -2.16
CA ARG A 743 -12.08 17.69 -1.22
C ARG A 743 -13.04 18.79 -0.83
N VAL A 744 -13.13 19.05 0.45
CA VAL A 744 -13.93 20.12 1.02
C VAL A 744 -13.00 21.16 1.62
N SER A 745 -13.12 22.42 1.22
CA SER A 745 -12.30 23.51 1.73
C SER A 745 -13.20 24.61 2.30
N VAL A 746 -12.79 25.17 3.44
CA VAL A 746 -13.39 26.37 4.02
C VAL A 746 -12.70 27.57 3.41
N VAL A 747 -13.43 28.42 2.70
CA VAL A 747 -12.85 29.57 2.00
C VAL A 747 -13.56 30.88 2.37
N ASP A 748 -12.84 31.99 2.25
CA ASP A 748 -13.37 33.34 2.39
C ASP A 748 -14.14 33.78 1.14
N LYS A 749 -14.61 35.08 1.10
CA LYS A 749 -15.32 35.61 -0.06
C LYS A 749 -14.48 35.75 -1.33
N GLN A 750 -13.16 35.76 -1.20
CA GLN A 750 -12.20 35.88 -2.30
C GLN A 750 -11.75 34.48 -2.80
N GLY A 751 -12.11 33.42 -2.08
CA GLY A 751 -11.70 32.03 -2.40
C GLY A 751 -10.39 31.61 -1.74
N ASN A 752 -9.83 32.42 -0.81
CA ASN A 752 -8.64 32.02 -0.05
C ASN A 752 -9.01 30.97 0.98
N LEU A 753 -8.16 29.96 1.14
CA LEU A 753 -8.30 28.93 2.17
C LEU A 753 -8.18 29.54 3.58
N CYS A 754 -9.17 29.33 4.43
CA CYS A 754 -9.14 29.71 5.82
C CYS A 754 -8.45 28.61 6.64
N ALA A 755 -7.11 28.61 6.63
CA ALA A 755 -6.26 27.52 7.14
C ALA A 755 -6.41 27.25 8.65
N THR A 756 -6.94 28.20 9.43
CA THR A 756 -7.17 28.04 10.88
C THR A 756 -8.61 27.67 11.22
N SER A 757 -9.47 27.47 10.20
CA SER A 757 -10.91 27.21 10.39
C SER A 757 -11.19 25.71 10.57
N THR A 758 -11.96 25.35 11.60
CA THR A 758 -12.26 23.96 11.98
C THR A 758 -13.74 23.70 12.21
N PRO A 759 -14.68 24.16 11.34
CA PRO A 759 -16.10 23.94 11.55
C PRO A 759 -16.49 22.47 11.39
N ASP A 760 -17.54 22.04 12.08
CA ASP A 760 -18.20 20.77 11.82
C ASP A 760 -18.94 20.84 10.47
N VAL A 761 -18.53 19.97 9.51
CA VAL A 761 -19.15 19.87 8.20
C VAL A 761 -20.07 18.66 8.15
N THR A 762 -21.34 18.89 7.79
CA THR A 762 -22.35 17.83 7.65
C THR A 762 -22.62 17.55 6.17
N PHE A 763 -22.71 16.28 5.83
CA PHE A 763 -22.89 15.76 4.47
C PHE A 763 -24.27 15.14 4.26
N GLU A 764 -24.91 15.48 3.14
CA GLU A 764 -26.11 14.84 2.64
C GLU A 764 -25.85 14.35 1.21
N VAL A 765 -26.17 13.07 0.94
CA VAL A 765 -26.09 12.49 -0.40
C VAL A 765 -27.47 12.03 -0.82
N THR A 766 -27.94 12.51 -1.98
CA THR A 766 -29.24 12.16 -2.54
C THR A 766 -29.11 11.72 -4.00
N GLY A 767 -30.20 11.18 -4.58
CA GLY A 767 -30.21 10.70 -5.96
C GLY A 767 -29.57 9.32 -6.13
N ALA A 768 -28.73 9.18 -7.16
CA ALA A 768 -28.14 7.90 -7.57
C ALA A 768 -26.85 7.51 -6.80
N GLY A 769 -26.66 8.02 -5.59
CA GLY A 769 -25.46 7.77 -4.80
C GLY A 769 -25.69 7.46 -3.33
N ARG A 770 -24.61 7.05 -2.66
CA ARG A 770 -24.54 6.84 -1.21
C ARG A 770 -23.29 7.50 -0.61
N TYR A 771 -23.42 7.96 0.62
CA TYR A 771 -22.29 8.37 1.44
C TYR A 771 -21.49 7.15 1.86
N VAL A 772 -20.16 7.26 1.86
CA VAL A 772 -19.26 6.17 2.26
C VAL A 772 -18.54 6.52 3.56
N ALA A 773 -17.72 7.55 3.56
CA ALA A 773 -16.91 7.97 4.70
C ALA A 773 -16.39 9.40 4.54
N SER A 774 -15.84 9.97 5.62
CA SER A 774 -15.05 11.19 5.59
C SER A 774 -13.85 11.08 6.51
N ALA A 775 -12.78 11.83 6.21
CA ALA A 775 -11.61 11.99 7.06
C ALA A 775 -11.08 13.41 6.97
N ASN A 776 -10.48 13.90 8.04
CA ASN A 776 -9.94 15.27 8.10
C ASN A 776 -8.40 15.32 8.17
N GLY A 777 -7.74 14.18 8.45
CA GLY A 777 -6.28 14.09 8.58
C GLY A 777 -5.71 14.52 9.93
N ASP A 778 -6.56 14.78 10.92
CA ASP A 778 -6.16 15.01 12.32
C ASP A 778 -5.94 13.66 13.02
N ALA A 779 -4.72 13.39 13.47
CA ALA A 779 -4.34 12.14 14.14
C ALA A 779 -5.02 11.90 15.49
N ALA A 780 -5.64 12.92 16.06
CA ALA A 780 -6.36 12.87 17.33
C ALA A 780 -7.90 12.94 17.18
N CYS A 781 -8.42 12.92 15.95
CA CYS A 781 -9.85 12.99 15.69
C CYS A 781 -10.53 11.62 15.84
N ILE A 782 -11.28 11.43 16.92
CA ILE A 782 -12.01 10.19 17.25
C ILE A 782 -13.45 10.12 16.68
N VAL A 783 -13.83 11.01 15.79
CA VAL A 783 -15.11 10.94 15.09
C VAL A 783 -15.06 9.74 14.13
N PRO A 784 -16.00 8.78 14.20
CA PRO A 784 -16.03 7.64 13.27
C PRO A 784 -16.07 8.10 11.82
N PHE A 785 -15.29 7.46 10.94
CA PHE A 785 -15.17 7.84 9.53
C PHE A 785 -16.50 7.79 8.76
N GLN A 786 -17.45 6.96 9.21
CA GLN A 786 -18.79 6.86 8.61
C GLN A 786 -19.78 7.89 9.17
N SER A 787 -19.37 8.74 10.10
CA SER A 787 -20.18 9.86 10.56
C SER A 787 -20.45 10.83 9.40
N LYS A 788 -21.70 11.25 9.25
CA LYS A 788 -22.09 12.27 8.28
C LYS A 788 -21.65 13.68 8.67
N THR A 789 -21.10 13.85 9.88
CA THR A 789 -20.55 15.12 10.36
C THR A 789 -19.11 14.89 10.77
N MET A 790 -18.19 15.70 10.22
CA MET A 790 -16.74 15.60 10.45
C MET A 790 -16.20 17.03 10.62
N PRO A 791 -15.41 17.33 11.68
CA PRO A 791 -14.75 18.64 11.78
C PRO A 791 -13.71 18.82 10.66
N ALA A 792 -13.60 20.01 10.11
CA ALA A 792 -12.49 20.35 9.23
C ALA A 792 -11.19 20.44 10.04
N PHE A 793 -10.08 20.05 9.45
CA PHE A 793 -8.73 20.19 10.03
C PHE A 793 -7.89 21.07 9.11
N SER A 794 -7.32 22.16 9.65
CA SER A 794 -6.60 23.16 8.86
C SER A 794 -7.40 23.61 7.63
N GLY A 795 -8.70 23.91 7.82
CA GLY A 795 -9.61 24.39 6.79
C GLY A 795 -10.07 23.35 5.76
N GLN A 796 -9.72 22.07 5.90
CA GLN A 796 -10.00 21.07 4.85
C GLN A 796 -10.36 19.68 5.44
N LEU A 797 -11.07 18.90 4.63
CA LEU A 797 -11.30 17.45 4.83
C LEU A 797 -11.63 16.80 3.48
N THR A 798 -11.67 15.48 3.46
CA THR A 798 -12.09 14.69 2.29
C THR A 798 -13.36 13.90 2.63
N THR A 799 -14.35 13.91 1.71
CA THR A 799 -15.52 13.03 1.78
C THR A 799 -15.55 12.08 0.59
N ILE A 800 -16.08 10.88 0.79
CA ILE A 800 -16.15 9.80 -0.19
C ILE A 800 -17.60 9.45 -0.45
N VAL A 801 -17.99 9.45 -1.71
CA VAL A 801 -19.32 8.98 -2.17
C VAL A 801 -19.17 7.89 -3.22
N ALA A 802 -20.21 7.08 -3.41
CA ALA A 802 -20.22 5.99 -4.37
C ALA A 802 -21.59 5.89 -5.09
N PRO A 803 -21.66 5.30 -6.30
CA PRO A 803 -22.93 4.98 -6.95
C PRO A 803 -23.78 4.02 -6.10
N SER A 804 -25.13 4.14 -6.24
CA SER A 804 -26.10 3.28 -5.54
C SER A 804 -26.53 2.05 -6.35
N GLY A 805 -26.05 1.92 -7.59
CA GLY A 805 -26.44 0.85 -8.53
C GLY A 805 -27.53 1.25 -9.53
N THR A 806 -27.98 2.51 -9.52
CA THR A 806 -28.99 3.03 -10.46
C THR A 806 -28.46 4.24 -11.25
N PRO A 807 -28.72 4.34 -12.56
CA PRO A 807 -28.39 5.53 -13.34
C PRO A 807 -29.10 6.79 -12.81
N GLY A 808 -28.44 7.95 -12.93
CA GLY A 808 -28.99 9.22 -12.47
C GLY A 808 -27.90 10.24 -12.13
N THR A 809 -28.15 11.05 -11.10
CA THR A 809 -27.17 12.02 -10.58
C THR A 809 -26.99 11.80 -9.09
N ILE A 810 -25.74 11.68 -8.67
CA ILE A 810 -25.37 11.79 -7.25
C ILE A 810 -25.33 13.27 -6.91
N THR A 811 -26.10 13.69 -5.93
CA THR A 811 -26.06 15.07 -5.41
C THR A 811 -25.46 15.04 -4.01
N LEU A 812 -24.25 15.59 -3.87
CA LEU A 812 -23.55 15.76 -2.59
C LEU A 812 -23.74 17.21 -2.13
N THR A 813 -24.31 17.40 -0.96
CA THR A 813 -24.43 18.70 -0.28
C THR A 813 -23.59 18.68 0.98
N ALA A 814 -22.74 19.71 1.15
CA ALA A 814 -21.98 19.96 2.38
C ALA A 814 -22.47 21.26 3.03
N SER A 815 -22.67 21.23 4.33
CA SER A 815 -23.13 22.39 5.13
C SER A 815 -22.35 22.49 6.46
N ALA A 816 -22.15 23.72 6.92
CA ALA A 816 -21.53 23.98 8.22
C ALA A 816 -22.16 25.24 8.86
N PRO A 817 -22.23 25.32 10.22
CA PRO A 817 -22.78 26.49 10.88
C PRO A 817 -22.07 27.79 10.49
N GLY A 818 -22.82 28.80 10.11
CA GLY A 818 -22.29 30.13 9.77
C GLY A 818 -21.67 30.25 8.37
N LEU A 819 -21.62 29.16 7.59
CA LEU A 819 -21.09 29.15 6.22
C LEU A 819 -22.20 28.93 5.18
N ARG A 820 -21.98 29.39 3.97
CA ARG A 820 -22.82 29.03 2.82
C ARG A 820 -22.53 27.56 2.46
N SER A 821 -23.60 26.78 2.31
CA SER A 821 -23.54 25.40 1.85
C SER A 821 -23.07 25.32 0.40
N ALA A 822 -22.44 24.20 0.05
CA ALA A 822 -22.03 23.87 -1.32
C ALA A 822 -22.67 22.56 -1.77
N THR A 823 -23.00 22.48 -3.06
CA THR A 823 -23.58 21.27 -3.68
C THR A 823 -22.80 20.90 -4.93
N LEU A 824 -22.54 19.61 -5.10
CA LEU A 824 -21.86 19.02 -6.24
C LEU A 824 -22.74 17.93 -6.87
N ALA A 825 -22.92 18.00 -8.19
CA ALA A 825 -23.68 17.01 -8.95
C ALA A 825 -22.73 16.14 -9.78
N ILE A 826 -22.85 14.80 -9.67
CA ILE A 826 -21.99 13.84 -10.35
C ILE A 826 -22.91 12.89 -11.15
N PRO A 827 -22.87 12.88 -12.48
CA PRO A 827 -23.73 12.03 -13.29
C PRO A 827 -23.29 10.57 -13.26
N THR A 828 -24.26 9.63 -13.28
CA THR A 828 -24.07 8.18 -13.38
C THR A 828 -24.88 7.60 -14.54
N LYS A 829 -24.35 6.63 -15.30
CA LYS A 829 -25.01 5.97 -16.45
C LYS A 829 -24.96 4.44 -16.35
#